data_9f912612483ef96fcd25564b33957362
#
_entry.id   9f912612483ef96fcd25564b33957362
#
_cell.length_a   1.000
_cell.length_b   1.000
_cell.length_c   1.000
_cell.angle_alpha   90.00
_cell.angle_beta   90.00
_cell.angle_gamma   90.00
#
_symmetry.space_group_name_H-M   'P 1'
#
loop_
_entity.id
_entity.type
_entity.pdbx_description
1 polymer ?
#
loop_
_entity_poly.entity_id
_entity_poly.type
_entity_poly.pdbx_seq_one_letter_code
_entity_poly.pdbx_strand_id
1 'polypeptide(L)'
;MRTKFLSFLAIILLLAPIAFSQSKETGAIRGVVADEQGSPLPGVNVTLSSENLMGLRTFVTDATGEYRFPALPPGEYMIKAELSGFGTVVREKIRVNTTATLTLDIQMKPATVSEEITVTAQSPTVDVKSTETASVTLSNEILRNVPNNQFTAEIVNLAPGINNNVAFGASANTGIAYSMDGVNVADPEAGSAWVFSDYNIIEEAKVMGVGLPAEYGNFTGVIFNLVTKSGGNNFSGHFEFDFQGYQADSKFWQANNNQDYVADFPALTSPSSKLMDINGHIGGPIIKDKLWFYVGGQFYQTKDRPTGFPADVRYNQPRIFAKLSSQLTPTLNMSLAFQRTKYQGINRLASSTVLPEATLTQNSPDWLLSFNLTKILSPKTFFDVKANYFEGIYYLDPAAGPDAYSHYSYNEDMSSGSASYFYYADRARFGTNASLTHYAEDFIAGSHDFKFGAEFERSMARSRFGYNGLGGPLGDHINYNDYVGYAYNLAHHYVYFDGPYLAYQYTGYDTNTRYTRLEMFVQDSWQVTKRLNLSLGVRYSQNWGDVKGVDGTVFKTHRLAPRLGFTFDILGDKTTILKAHYGQFTEAMLTVYHDRMNPSANFGNYIGYKFDPETESWDQMYSIPHNPFTMDPNIKHPYMTQFTVGIERELFKNTSLGVTYINRKWNNIIGRYNRAADYITRTASSLELGQDFTVYEQTAETLDLSDFVIANITKSADFPWVLEQPYRKYEGIEVLFNKRFSSRWQLLASWVYGRATGTVDNGFAFDIGAAGNMNDPNMWINAKGHLTNDPTHMIKLQGTYVLPLDISLTGYFWGITGDAWTTRLLTEAFNQGQITFFTEARGSHHYPMQKILNLRLEKIFTLAKKYRLGLMFDVFNVFNDDTIMSWGTRIGFDWFTADSPEGSPSYSSTDGHRLRSISMPRQARLGIRFMF
;
A
#
# COMPACT_ATOMS: atom_id res chain seq x y z
N MET A 1 -14.05 25.56 0.56
CA MET A 1 -12.87 25.44 1.46
C MET A 1 -13.08 26.14 2.82
N ARG A 2 -13.32 27.45 2.90
CA ARG A 2 -13.50 28.17 4.20
C ARG A 2 -14.62 27.60 5.09
N THR A 3 -15.77 27.30 4.53
CA THR A 3 -16.90 26.70 5.29
C THR A 3 -16.61 25.29 5.79
N LYS A 4 -16.00 24.45 4.99
CA LYS A 4 -15.58 23.08 5.39
C LYS A 4 -14.51 23.11 6.49
N PHE A 5 -13.57 24.06 6.45
CA PHE A 5 -12.56 24.24 7.48
C PHE A 5 -13.15 24.71 8.81
N LEU A 6 -14.07 25.68 8.79
CA LEU A 6 -14.78 26.15 9.99
C LEU A 6 -15.68 25.04 10.59
N SER A 7 -16.33 24.24 9.75
CA SER A 7 -17.11 23.08 10.20
C SER A 7 -16.23 22.03 10.84
N PHE A 8 -15.05 21.74 10.31
CA PHE A 8 -14.08 20.82 10.89
C PHE A 8 -13.58 21.30 12.27
N LEU A 9 -13.26 22.59 12.39
CA LEU A 9 -12.84 23.19 13.66
C LEU A 9 -13.98 23.16 14.71
N ALA A 10 -15.21 23.42 14.31
CA ALA A 10 -16.39 23.32 15.16
C ALA A 10 -16.68 21.88 15.61
N ILE A 11 -16.49 20.90 14.75
CA ILE A 11 -16.66 19.48 15.07
C ILE A 11 -15.58 19.02 16.07
N ILE A 12 -14.34 19.46 15.93
CA ILE A 12 -13.25 19.19 16.90
C ILE A 12 -13.62 19.74 18.29
N LEU A 13 -14.15 20.96 18.33
CA LEU A 13 -14.56 21.61 19.60
C LEU A 13 -15.78 20.93 20.26
N LEU A 14 -16.68 20.32 19.48
CA LEU A 14 -17.89 19.65 19.97
C LEU A 14 -17.63 18.18 20.36
N LEU A 15 -16.62 17.51 19.79
CA LEU A 15 -16.28 16.10 20.08
C LEU A 15 -15.30 15.94 21.26
N ALA A 16 -14.74 17.01 21.78
CA ALA A 16 -13.78 16.97 22.89
C ALA A 16 -14.24 16.25 24.17
N PRO A 17 -15.55 16.15 24.52
CA PRO A 17 -15.95 15.48 25.76
C PRO A 17 -16.23 13.97 25.69
N ILE A 18 -16.20 13.31 24.50
CA ILE A 18 -16.74 11.93 24.36
C ILE A 18 -15.67 10.89 23.91
N ALA A 19 -14.40 11.28 23.72
CA ALA A 19 -13.44 10.45 23.03
C ALA A 19 -12.38 9.82 23.95
N PHE A 20 -12.19 8.50 23.86
CA PHE A 20 -11.12 7.72 24.50
C PHE A 20 -10.29 6.99 23.42
N SER A 21 -8.97 7.22 23.34
CA SER A 21 -8.11 6.60 22.30
C SER A 21 -6.62 6.52 22.57
N GLN A 22 -5.88 5.78 21.73
CA GLN A 22 -4.45 5.60 21.83
C GLN A 22 -3.66 6.01 20.56
N SER A 23 -2.38 6.42 20.80
CA SER A 23 -1.39 6.67 19.75
C SER A 23 -0.78 5.38 19.20
N LYS A 24 -0.85 5.20 17.88
CA LYS A 24 -0.16 4.13 17.11
C LYS A 24 1.28 4.55 16.72
N GLU A 25 1.80 5.66 17.23
CA GLU A 25 3.05 6.31 16.77
C GLU A 25 4.08 6.48 17.86
N THR A 26 3.74 6.20 19.11
CA THR A 26 4.64 6.39 20.23
C THR A 26 5.14 5.07 20.78
N GLY A 27 6.35 5.08 21.31
CA GLY A 27 6.91 4.01 22.12
C GLY A 27 6.84 4.31 23.62
N ALA A 28 7.47 3.46 24.41
CA ALA A 28 7.60 3.65 25.86
C ALA A 28 8.97 3.13 26.33
N ILE A 29 9.46 3.69 27.46
CA ILE A 29 10.60 3.16 28.21
C ILE A 29 10.10 2.82 29.61
N ARG A 30 10.49 1.66 30.12
CA ARG A 30 10.30 1.25 31.50
C ARG A 30 11.49 0.46 32.02
N GLY A 31 11.61 0.26 33.30
CA GLY A 31 12.65 -0.56 33.92
C GLY A 31 12.61 -0.49 35.41
N VAL A 32 13.53 -1.23 36.03
CA VAL A 32 13.77 -1.23 37.47
C VAL A 32 15.12 -0.60 37.75
N VAL A 33 15.19 0.27 38.75
CA VAL A 33 16.46 0.75 39.30
C VAL A 33 16.78 -0.07 40.53
N ALA A 34 17.97 -0.70 40.56
CA ALA A 34 18.41 -1.57 41.63
C ALA A 34 19.85 -1.27 42.05
N ASP A 35 20.25 -1.72 43.24
CA ASP A 35 21.63 -1.72 43.68
C ASP A 35 22.49 -2.84 43.01
N GLU A 36 23.76 -2.97 43.41
CA GLU A 36 24.64 -4.03 42.88
C GLU A 36 24.21 -5.43 43.29
N GLN A 37 23.44 -5.60 44.37
CA GLN A 37 22.92 -6.86 44.84
C GLN A 37 21.55 -7.21 44.18
N GLY A 38 21.03 -6.31 43.36
CA GLY A 38 19.76 -6.50 42.69
C GLY A 38 18.55 -6.09 43.51
N SER A 39 18.74 -5.44 44.67
CA SER A 39 17.66 -4.92 45.52
C SER A 39 17.07 -3.66 44.89
N PRO A 40 15.74 -3.52 44.77
CA PRO A 40 15.14 -2.35 44.17
C PRO A 40 15.43 -1.06 44.96
N LEU A 41 15.68 0.04 44.25
CA LEU A 41 15.94 1.36 44.82
C LEU A 41 14.72 2.29 44.64
N PRO A 42 13.91 2.51 45.69
CA PRO A 42 12.85 3.52 45.66
C PRO A 42 13.43 4.94 45.78
N GLY A 43 12.69 5.94 45.25
CA GLY A 43 13.04 7.35 45.40
C GLY A 43 14.15 7.84 44.43
N VAL A 44 14.58 7.05 43.49
CA VAL A 44 15.52 7.47 42.45
C VAL A 44 14.83 8.45 41.50
N ASN A 45 15.43 9.61 41.28
CA ASN A 45 14.98 10.56 40.28
C ASN A 45 15.52 10.18 38.91
N VAL A 46 14.64 9.68 38.03
CA VAL A 46 14.96 9.30 36.67
C VAL A 46 14.51 10.40 35.72
N THR A 47 15.45 11.00 34.99
CA THR A 47 15.20 12.09 34.04
C THR A 47 15.42 11.59 32.62
N LEU A 48 14.45 11.82 31.73
CA LEU A 48 14.49 11.50 30.30
C LEU A 48 14.60 12.78 29.47
N SER A 49 15.53 12.79 28.51
CA SER A 49 15.71 13.87 27.54
C SER A 49 15.92 13.35 26.12
N SER A 50 15.53 14.14 25.12
CA SER A 50 15.72 13.85 23.69
C SER A 50 15.53 15.12 22.87
N GLU A 51 16.13 15.20 21.68
CA GLU A 51 15.81 16.26 20.70
C GLU A 51 14.36 16.14 20.18
N ASN A 52 13.84 14.91 20.14
CA ASN A 52 12.45 14.60 19.71
C ASN A 52 11.45 14.71 20.87
N LEU A 53 11.93 14.89 22.11
CA LEU A 53 11.08 15.09 23.29
C LEU A 53 10.92 16.58 23.56
N MET A 54 9.70 16.97 23.80
CA MET A 54 9.35 18.34 24.14
C MET A 54 9.65 18.60 25.62
N GLY A 55 10.89 19.05 25.94
CA GLY A 55 11.37 19.29 27.31
C GLY A 55 11.86 18.00 28.01
N LEU A 56 12.12 18.12 29.34
CA LEU A 56 12.53 16.99 30.17
C LEU A 56 11.32 16.30 30.77
N ARG A 57 11.38 14.96 30.88
CA ARG A 57 10.41 14.19 31.69
C ARG A 57 11.13 13.56 32.87
N THR A 58 10.53 13.64 34.04
CA THR A 58 11.06 13.06 35.26
C THR A 58 10.10 12.06 35.86
N PHE A 59 10.64 11.00 36.44
CA PHE A 59 9.89 9.99 37.18
C PHE A 59 10.68 9.61 38.45
N VAL A 60 10.01 9.51 39.56
CA VAL A 60 10.61 9.04 40.83
C VAL A 60 10.22 7.57 41.00
N THR A 61 11.21 6.68 41.18
CA THR A 61 10.95 5.24 41.33
C THR A 61 10.09 4.94 42.55
N ASP A 62 9.18 3.98 42.35
CA ASP A 62 8.28 3.52 43.41
C ASP A 62 8.96 2.54 44.40
N ALA A 63 8.18 1.92 45.30
CA ALA A 63 8.67 0.97 46.31
C ALA A 63 9.33 -0.29 45.71
N THR A 64 9.02 -0.63 44.45
CA THR A 64 9.60 -1.75 43.72
C THR A 64 10.77 -1.33 42.83
N GLY A 65 11.20 -0.05 42.90
CA GLY A 65 12.26 0.52 42.07
C GLY A 65 11.82 0.75 40.62
N GLU A 66 10.57 0.59 40.29
CA GLU A 66 10.09 0.74 38.88
C GLU A 66 10.00 2.20 38.46
N TYR A 67 10.31 2.41 37.16
CA TYR A 67 10.06 3.69 36.50
C TYR A 67 9.45 3.45 35.09
N ARG A 68 8.72 4.46 34.59
CA ARG A 68 8.05 4.38 33.28
C ARG A 68 7.88 5.75 32.62
N PHE A 69 8.18 5.79 31.31
CA PHE A 69 7.92 6.92 30.44
C PHE A 69 7.04 6.46 29.28
N PRO A 70 5.72 6.66 29.33
CA PRO A 70 4.80 6.30 28.25
C PRO A 70 4.75 7.39 27.17
N ALA A 71 4.17 7.05 26.01
CA ALA A 71 3.85 7.94 24.92
C ALA A 71 5.06 8.79 24.45
N LEU A 72 6.16 8.11 24.13
CA LEU A 72 7.39 8.73 23.64
C LEU A 72 7.38 8.76 22.10
N PRO A 73 7.60 9.92 21.45
CA PRO A 73 7.88 9.97 20.01
C PRO A 73 9.06 9.06 19.64
N PRO A 74 9.08 8.51 18.42
CA PRO A 74 10.27 7.77 17.95
C PRO A 74 11.49 8.69 17.90
N GLY A 75 12.64 8.18 18.29
CA GLY A 75 13.88 8.97 18.34
C GLY A 75 14.93 8.44 19.28
N GLU A 76 16.03 9.19 19.42
CA GLU A 76 17.10 8.88 20.37
C GLU A 76 16.89 9.63 21.69
N TYR A 77 17.14 8.91 22.80
CA TYR A 77 16.89 9.38 24.17
C TYR A 77 18.12 9.22 25.05
N MET A 78 18.20 10.06 26.07
CA MET A 78 19.14 9.96 27.17
C MET A 78 18.37 9.84 28.49
N ILE A 79 18.76 8.88 29.33
CA ILE A 79 18.24 8.69 30.69
C ILE A 79 19.34 9.02 31.69
N LYS A 80 19.00 9.81 32.73
CA LYS A 80 19.84 10.10 33.87
C LYS A 80 19.12 9.66 35.15
N ALA A 81 19.75 8.78 35.94
CA ALA A 81 19.25 8.31 37.24
C ALA A 81 20.08 8.88 38.37
N GLU A 82 19.46 9.51 39.37
CA GLU A 82 20.08 10.21 40.49
C GLU A 82 19.44 9.83 41.81
N LEU A 83 20.26 9.45 42.79
CA LEU A 83 19.84 9.19 44.18
C LEU A 83 20.96 9.60 45.14
N SER A 84 20.60 10.31 46.23
CA SER A 84 21.60 10.72 47.24
C SER A 84 22.28 9.49 47.84
N GLY A 85 23.62 9.50 47.84
CA GLY A 85 24.44 8.40 48.33
C GLY A 85 24.79 7.36 47.24
N PHE A 86 24.30 7.53 46.00
CA PHE A 86 24.68 6.67 44.86
C PHE A 86 25.33 7.49 43.77
N GLY A 87 26.15 6.83 42.94
CA GLY A 87 26.71 7.42 41.74
C GLY A 87 25.64 7.69 40.68
N THR A 88 25.69 8.84 40.03
CA THR A 88 24.82 9.17 38.92
C THR A 88 25.04 8.25 37.74
N VAL A 89 23.99 7.65 37.20
CA VAL A 89 24.06 6.81 35.99
C VAL A 89 23.42 7.55 34.82
N VAL A 90 24.19 7.75 33.74
CA VAL A 90 23.71 8.31 32.48
C VAL A 90 23.75 7.23 31.39
N ARG A 91 22.65 7.07 30.67
CA ARG A 91 22.57 6.19 29.49
C ARG A 91 22.14 6.99 28.28
N GLU A 92 22.96 6.98 27.25
CA GLU A 92 22.78 7.74 26.02
C GLU A 92 22.47 6.83 24.83
N LYS A 93 21.98 7.45 23.76
CA LYS A 93 21.67 6.78 22.46
C LYS A 93 20.67 5.63 22.59
N ILE A 94 19.67 5.82 23.45
CA ILE A 94 18.55 4.87 23.59
C ILE A 94 17.58 5.12 22.46
N ARG A 95 17.54 4.25 21.47
CA ARG A 95 16.58 4.37 20.35
C ARG A 95 15.22 3.83 20.73
N VAL A 96 14.21 4.68 20.73
CA VAL A 96 12.78 4.33 20.89
C VAL A 96 12.14 4.32 19.51
N ASN A 97 11.56 3.21 19.10
CA ASN A 97 10.82 3.08 17.86
C ASN A 97 9.31 3.15 18.12
N THR A 98 8.56 3.44 17.08
CA THR A 98 7.08 3.41 17.09
C THR A 98 6.57 2.07 17.62
N THR A 99 5.59 2.12 18.53
CA THR A 99 4.94 0.97 19.19
C THR A 99 5.84 0.10 20.09
N ALA A 100 7.14 0.39 20.18
CA ALA A 100 8.07 -0.38 20.98
C ALA A 100 7.99 -0.02 22.47
N THR A 101 8.00 -1.02 23.35
CA THR A 101 8.20 -0.83 24.79
C THR A 101 9.58 -1.36 25.17
N LEU A 102 10.51 -0.44 25.46
CA LEU A 102 11.86 -0.81 25.88
C LEU A 102 11.88 -1.07 27.37
N THR A 103 12.38 -2.24 27.77
CA THR A 103 12.68 -2.52 29.18
C THR A 103 14.18 -2.26 29.41
N LEU A 104 14.49 -1.25 30.23
CA LEU A 104 15.83 -0.77 30.47
C LEU A 104 16.10 -0.74 31.98
N ASP A 105 16.63 -1.82 32.53
CA ASP A 105 16.98 -1.91 33.95
C ASP A 105 18.27 -1.13 34.23
N ILE A 106 18.33 -0.37 35.34
CA ILE A 106 19.44 0.49 35.74
C ILE A 106 20.03 -0.03 37.05
N GLN A 107 21.32 -0.29 37.06
CA GLN A 107 22.04 -0.65 38.28
C GLN A 107 22.86 0.56 38.78
N MET A 108 22.67 0.94 40.03
CA MET A 108 23.40 2.05 40.70
C MET A 108 24.36 1.51 41.75
N LYS A 109 25.53 2.15 41.87
CA LYS A 109 26.55 1.83 42.86
C LYS A 109 26.58 2.88 43.96
N PRO A 110 26.80 2.52 45.24
CA PRO A 110 27.06 3.51 46.29
C PRO A 110 28.22 4.44 45.90
N ALA A 111 28.01 5.74 46.04
CA ALA A 111 29.07 6.72 45.71
C ALA A 111 30.05 6.86 46.87
N THR A 112 31.34 6.64 46.63
CA THR A 112 32.42 7.01 47.57
C THR A 112 32.87 8.46 47.35
N VAL A 113 32.63 9.03 46.19
CA VAL A 113 32.80 10.42 45.73
C VAL A 113 31.76 10.62 44.61
N SER A 114 31.36 11.87 44.30
CA SER A 114 30.42 12.20 43.21
C SER A 114 30.99 11.75 41.84
N GLU A 115 30.80 10.48 41.50
CA GLU A 115 31.18 9.92 40.23
C GLU A 115 29.98 9.86 39.29
N GLU A 116 30.09 10.34 38.07
CA GLU A 116 29.13 10.17 36.97
C GLU A 116 29.61 9.02 36.09
N ILE A 117 28.77 7.97 35.96
CA ILE A 117 29.05 6.82 35.11
C ILE A 117 28.20 6.97 33.83
N THR A 118 28.84 7.40 32.74
CA THR A 118 28.22 7.42 31.43
C THR A 118 28.36 6.06 30.76
N VAL A 119 27.25 5.42 30.46
CA VAL A 119 27.17 4.17 29.71
C VAL A 119 26.41 4.39 28.41
N THR A 120 27.03 4.12 27.28
CA THR A 120 26.26 4.04 26.01
C THR A 120 25.31 2.84 26.10
N ALA A 121 24.02 3.14 26.36
CA ALA A 121 23.00 2.11 26.45
C ALA A 121 22.57 1.73 25.05
N GLN A 122 22.52 0.42 24.79
CA GLN A 122 21.95 -0.10 23.56
C GLN A 122 20.55 -0.62 23.84
N SER A 123 19.59 -0.20 23.02
CA SER A 123 18.22 -0.72 23.11
C SER A 123 18.21 -2.21 22.79
N PRO A 124 17.49 -3.06 23.54
CA PRO A 124 17.30 -4.47 23.20
C PRO A 124 16.89 -4.64 21.74
N THR A 125 17.45 -5.65 21.06
CA THR A 125 17.10 -5.94 19.66
C THR A 125 15.84 -6.79 19.54
N VAL A 126 15.46 -7.49 20.60
CA VAL A 126 14.28 -8.37 20.67
C VAL A 126 13.24 -7.78 21.62
N ASP A 127 11.99 -7.70 21.17
CA ASP A 127 10.86 -7.26 22.00
C ASP A 127 10.25 -8.46 22.74
N VAL A 128 10.33 -8.41 24.08
CA VAL A 128 9.85 -9.49 24.97
C VAL A 128 8.35 -9.45 25.23
N LYS A 129 7.66 -8.36 24.88
CA LYS A 129 6.22 -8.19 25.13
C LYS A 129 5.37 -8.29 23.88
N SER A 130 5.88 -7.90 22.74
CA SER A 130 5.12 -7.90 21.49
C SER A 130 5.09 -9.27 20.85
N THR A 131 3.88 -9.74 20.52
CA THR A 131 3.67 -10.94 19.69
C THR A 131 3.90 -10.67 18.20
N GLU A 132 4.18 -9.43 17.85
CA GLU A 132 4.47 -9.00 16.49
C GLU A 132 5.74 -9.70 15.96
N THR A 133 5.63 -10.27 14.77
CA THR A 133 6.74 -10.87 14.00
C THR A 133 6.64 -10.40 12.54
N ALA A 134 7.65 -10.68 11.73
CA ALA A 134 7.71 -10.24 10.33
C ALA A 134 7.49 -8.71 10.16
N SER A 135 8.01 -7.93 11.09
CA SER A 135 7.84 -6.47 11.12
C SER A 135 9.18 -5.79 10.99
N VAL A 136 9.21 -4.69 10.23
CA VAL A 136 10.40 -3.91 9.98
C VAL A 136 10.15 -2.44 10.28
N THR A 137 11.08 -1.85 11.03
CA THR A 137 11.14 -0.42 11.26
C THR A 137 12.28 0.18 10.45
N LEU A 138 11.95 1.08 9.53
CA LEU A 138 12.88 1.81 8.69
C LEU A 138 13.01 3.24 9.24
N SER A 139 14.12 3.53 9.92
CA SER A 139 14.39 4.88 10.42
C SER A 139 14.67 5.84 9.27
N ASN A 140 14.56 7.15 9.53
CA ASN A 140 14.91 8.19 8.56
C ASN A 140 16.32 8.00 7.98
N GLU A 141 17.29 7.57 8.79
CA GLU A 141 18.66 7.29 8.33
C GLU A 141 18.68 6.16 7.29
N ILE A 142 17.99 5.05 7.55
CA ILE A 142 17.87 3.93 6.59
C ILE A 142 17.20 4.41 5.31
N LEU A 143 16.04 5.06 5.44
CA LEU A 143 15.27 5.55 4.31
C LEU A 143 16.08 6.48 3.40
N ARG A 144 16.83 7.41 3.96
CA ARG A 144 17.64 8.37 3.20
C ARG A 144 18.85 7.75 2.51
N ASN A 145 19.38 6.64 3.03
CA ASN A 145 20.57 6.00 2.49
C ASN A 145 20.28 4.98 1.41
N VAL A 146 19.07 4.36 1.41
CA VAL A 146 18.71 3.35 0.42
C VAL A 146 18.48 4.00 -0.94
N PRO A 147 19.17 3.55 -2.00
CA PRO A 147 18.90 4.00 -3.36
C PRO A 147 17.53 3.47 -3.81
N ASN A 148 16.55 4.37 -3.92
CA ASN A 148 15.19 4.11 -4.39
C ASN A 148 14.68 5.30 -5.21
N ASN A 149 13.47 5.19 -5.77
CA ASN A 149 12.88 6.27 -6.55
C ASN A 149 12.28 7.41 -5.70
N GLN A 150 12.49 7.39 -4.38
CA GLN A 150 11.98 8.37 -3.41
C GLN A 150 10.45 8.52 -3.43
N PHE A 151 9.76 7.45 -3.78
CA PHE A 151 8.30 7.40 -3.79
C PHE A 151 7.79 6.75 -2.49
N THR A 152 6.96 7.43 -1.73
CA THR A 152 6.51 6.95 -0.40
C THR A 152 5.83 5.58 -0.46
N ALA A 153 5.05 5.32 -1.51
CA ALA A 153 4.40 4.03 -1.69
C ALA A 153 5.39 2.86 -1.95
N GLU A 154 6.59 3.14 -2.43
CA GLU A 154 7.62 2.11 -2.67
C GLU A 154 8.35 1.68 -1.40
N ILE A 155 8.30 2.50 -0.33
CA ILE A 155 8.94 2.16 0.95
C ILE A 155 8.42 0.82 1.49
N VAL A 156 7.15 0.53 1.32
CA VAL A 156 6.55 -0.71 1.80
C VAL A 156 7.20 -1.95 1.15
N ASN A 157 7.66 -1.83 -0.10
CA ASN A 157 8.33 -2.91 -0.83
C ASN A 157 9.75 -3.20 -0.29
N LEU A 158 10.31 -2.35 0.56
CA LEU A 158 11.58 -2.64 1.25
C LEU A 158 11.42 -3.71 2.33
N ALA A 159 10.20 -3.90 2.84
CA ALA A 159 9.93 -4.86 3.90
C ALA A 159 9.89 -6.31 3.37
N PRO A 160 10.16 -7.31 4.25
CA PRO A 160 10.03 -8.73 3.93
C PRO A 160 8.61 -9.09 3.48
N GLY A 161 8.49 -10.12 2.63
CA GLY A 161 7.20 -10.70 2.26
C GLY A 161 6.27 -9.79 1.44
N ILE A 162 6.77 -8.66 0.92
CA ILE A 162 6.00 -7.71 0.11
C ILE A 162 6.63 -7.59 -1.27
N ASN A 163 5.82 -7.73 -2.31
CA ASN A 163 6.20 -7.51 -3.71
C ASN A 163 5.04 -6.83 -4.43
N ASN A 164 5.32 -5.77 -5.20
CA ASN A 164 4.31 -5.01 -5.96
C ASN A 164 3.06 -4.64 -5.12
N ASN A 165 3.27 -4.21 -3.87
CA ASN A 165 2.22 -3.90 -2.89
C ASN A 165 1.33 -5.11 -2.50
N VAL A 166 1.76 -6.34 -2.77
CA VAL A 166 1.13 -7.56 -2.29
C VAL A 166 1.92 -8.12 -1.12
N ALA A 167 1.25 -8.37 0.01
CA ALA A 167 1.89 -8.80 1.25
C ALA A 167 1.34 -10.16 1.71
N PHE A 168 2.20 -11.19 1.76
CA PHE A 168 1.87 -12.51 2.32
C PHE A 168 0.53 -13.07 1.78
N GLY A 169 0.34 -13.06 0.46
CA GLY A 169 -0.83 -13.60 -0.24
C GLY A 169 -2.12 -12.77 -0.13
N ALA A 170 -2.07 -11.57 0.42
CA ALA A 170 -3.21 -10.66 0.49
C ALA A 170 -3.51 -10.03 -0.88
N SER A 171 -4.63 -9.33 -1.01
CA SER A 171 -4.97 -8.60 -2.23
C SER A 171 -4.06 -7.40 -2.44
N ALA A 172 -3.77 -7.06 -3.69
CA ALA A 172 -2.85 -5.98 -4.06
C ALA A 172 -3.24 -4.61 -3.49
N ASN A 173 -4.53 -4.28 -3.40
CA ASN A 173 -4.98 -2.97 -2.95
C ASN A 173 -5.61 -2.98 -1.57
N THR A 174 -6.42 -4.00 -1.22
CA THR A 174 -7.09 -4.09 0.08
C THR A 174 -6.24 -4.77 1.16
N GLY A 175 -5.11 -5.36 0.78
CA GLY A 175 -4.21 -6.06 1.70
C GLY A 175 -3.40 -5.13 2.59
N ILE A 176 -3.06 -3.93 2.14
CA ILE A 176 -2.22 -2.98 2.87
C ILE A 176 -3.06 -1.84 3.43
N ALA A 177 -3.00 -1.66 4.76
CA ALA A 177 -3.54 -0.46 5.40
C ALA A 177 -2.47 0.64 5.42
N TYR A 178 -2.66 1.71 4.66
CA TYR A 178 -1.76 2.85 4.63
C TYR A 178 -2.14 3.86 5.71
N SER A 179 -1.21 4.22 6.59
CA SER A 179 -1.43 5.25 7.60
C SER A 179 -0.27 6.24 7.69
N MET A 180 -0.59 7.48 8.02
CA MET A 180 0.38 8.56 8.30
C MET A 180 -0.01 9.25 9.60
N ASP A 181 0.94 9.35 10.53
CA ASP A 181 0.68 9.83 11.89
C ASP A 181 -0.57 9.15 12.52
N GLY A 182 -0.74 7.81 12.23
CA GLY A 182 -1.82 6.94 12.74
C GLY A 182 -3.20 7.17 12.15
N VAL A 183 -3.32 7.95 11.08
CA VAL A 183 -4.58 8.16 10.36
C VAL A 183 -4.53 7.49 9.00
N ASN A 184 -5.67 6.94 8.57
CA ASN A 184 -5.79 6.25 7.28
C ASN A 184 -5.65 7.25 6.11
N VAL A 185 -4.76 6.93 5.14
CA VAL A 185 -4.47 7.73 3.95
C VAL A 185 -4.67 6.93 2.63
N ALA A 186 -5.34 5.79 2.70
CA ALA A 186 -5.66 4.98 1.52
C ALA A 186 -6.85 5.55 0.73
N ASP A 187 -7.00 5.14 -0.52
CA ASP A 187 -8.18 5.45 -1.35
C ASP A 187 -9.47 4.87 -0.74
N PRO A 188 -10.52 5.67 -0.53
CA PRO A 188 -11.81 5.19 -0.06
C PRO A 188 -12.51 4.20 -1.00
N GLU A 189 -12.22 4.22 -2.30
CA GLU A 189 -12.83 3.32 -3.27
C GLU A 189 -12.08 1.99 -3.35
N ALA A 190 -10.77 2.05 -3.52
CA ALA A 190 -9.96 0.93 -3.95
C ALA A 190 -8.91 0.47 -2.92
N GLY A 191 -8.65 1.25 -1.87
CA GLY A 191 -7.70 0.89 -0.80
C GLY A 191 -6.23 1.13 -1.13
N SER A 192 -5.88 1.55 -2.35
CA SER A 192 -4.51 1.88 -2.70
C SER A 192 -3.99 3.14 -1.97
N ALA A 193 -2.68 3.35 -1.96
CA ALA A 193 -2.14 4.60 -1.45
C ALA A 193 -2.63 5.79 -2.29
N TRP A 194 -3.19 6.82 -1.64
CA TRP A 194 -3.66 8.04 -2.33
C TRP A 194 -2.84 9.26 -1.98
N VAL A 195 -2.33 9.36 -0.74
CA VAL A 195 -1.52 10.49 -0.31
C VAL A 195 -0.04 10.22 -0.60
N PHE A 196 0.51 10.98 -1.54
CA PHE A 196 1.91 10.87 -1.97
C PHE A 196 2.73 11.93 -1.27
N SER A 197 3.36 11.57 -0.15
CA SER A 197 4.17 12.49 0.64
C SER A 197 5.57 12.66 0.07
N ASP A 198 6.21 13.76 0.44
CA ASP A 198 7.66 13.87 0.34
C ASP A 198 8.31 12.82 1.25
N TYR A 199 9.21 12.06 0.68
CA TYR A 199 9.97 11.02 1.37
C TYR A 199 10.78 11.57 2.56
N ASN A 200 11.28 12.79 2.45
CA ASN A 200 12.15 13.42 3.42
C ASN A 200 11.44 13.96 4.67
N ILE A 201 10.09 14.07 4.65
CA ILE A 201 9.33 14.42 5.86
C ILE A 201 9.17 13.25 6.85
N ILE A 202 9.54 12.02 6.45
CA ILE A 202 9.33 10.82 7.23
C ILE A 202 10.44 10.67 8.27
N GLU A 203 10.07 10.56 9.54
CA GLU A 203 10.99 10.23 10.65
C GLU A 203 11.20 8.72 10.76
N GLU A 204 10.11 7.97 10.61
CA GLU A 204 10.12 6.52 10.70
C GLU A 204 9.00 5.92 9.85
N ALA A 205 9.30 4.84 9.12
CA ALA A 205 8.31 4.01 8.45
C ALA A 205 8.30 2.63 9.10
N LYS A 206 7.15 2.20 9.62
CA LYS A 206 6.99 0.87 10.20
C LYS A 206 6.06 0.04 9.33
N VAL A 207 6.55 -1.10 8.87
CA VAL A 207 5.76 -2.14 8.22
C VAL A 207 5.49 -3.22 9.26
N MET A 208 4.24 -3.37 9.65
CA MET A 208 3.79 -4.34 10.65
C MET A 208 3.18 -5.53 9.94
N GLY A 209 3.81 -6.69 10.03
CA GLY A 209 3.49 -7.86 9.23
C GLY A 209 2.43 -8.77 9.83
N VAL A 210 2.73 -9.43 10.92
CA VAL A 210 1.88 -10.50 11.51
C VAL A 210 1.90 -10.46 13.04
N GLY A 211 0.92 -11.09 13.68
CA GLY A 211 0.85 -11.17 15.14
C GLY A 211 0.38 -9.89 15.82
N LEU A 212 -0.40 -9.05 15.14
CA LEU A 212 -0.80 -7.72 15.62
C LEU A 212 -1.96 -7.77 16.62
N PRO A 213 -1.93 -6.91 17.67
CA PRO A 213 -2.98 -6.81 18.69
C PRO A 213 -4.30 -6.21 18.15
N ALA A 214 -5.35 -6.20 19.00
CA ALA A 214 -6.72 -5.85 18.60
C ALA A 214 -6.91 -4.38 18.21
N GLU A 215 -6.02 -3.49 18.58
CA GLU A 215 -6.04 -2.08 18.15
C GLU A 215 -5.90 -1.88 16.64
N TYR A 216 -5.36 -2.86 15.93
CA TYR A 216 -5.17 -2.79 14.48
C TYR A 216 -6.28 -3.52 13.74
N GLY A 217 -6.90 -2.86 12.74
CA GLY A 217 -7.99 -3.41 11.93
C GLY A 217 -7.92 -2.99 10.47
N ASN A 218 -8.86 -3.50 9.66
CA ASN A 218 -9.07 -3.12 8.26
C ASN A 218 -7.89 -3.40 7.34
N PHE A 219 -7.25 -4.56 7.52
CA PHE A 219 -6.19 -5.07 6.65
C PHE A 219 -6.20 -6.60 6.67
N THR A 220 -5.70 -7.20 5.60
CA THR A 220 -5.50 -8.66 5.50
C THR A 220 -4.08 -9.05 5.11
N GLY A 221 -3.22 -8.07 4.84
CA GLY A 221 -1.79 -8.24 4.56
C GLY A 221 -0.91 -7.64 5.64
N VAL A 222 -0.60 -6.34 5.54
CA VAL A 222 0.26 -5.59 6.46
C VAL A 222 -0.31 -4.21 6.73
N ILE A 223 0.19 -3.57 7.79
CA ILE A 223 -0.01 -2.14 8.03
C ILE A 223 1.29 -1.41 7.69
N PHE A 224 1.19 -0.40 6.87
CA PHE A 224 2.26 0.52 6.55
C PHE A 224 2.00 1.86 7.24
N ASN A 225 2.75 2.12 8.32
CA ASN A 225 2.59 3.31 9.14
C ASN A 225 3.79 4.24 8.98
N LEU A 226 3.53 5.47 8.56
CA LEU A 226 4.51 6.54 8.43
C LEU A 226 4.37 7.52 9.60
N VAL A 227 5.46 7.84 10.26
CA VAL A 227 5.53 8.89 11.27
C VAL A 227 6.29 10.07 10.69
N THR A 228 5.67 11.26 10.72
CA THR A 228 6.27 12.47 10.15
C THR A 228 7.13 13.18 11.17
N LYS A 229 8.17 13.88 10.67
CA LYS A 229 9.07 14.71 11.48
C LYS A 229 8.32 15.84 12.17
N SER A 230 8.89 16.28 13.30
CA SER A 230 8.46 17.44 14.09
C SER A 230 9.64 18.39 14.30
N GLY A 231 9.37 19.65 14.63
CA GLY A 231 10.40 20.60 15.06
C GLY A 231 10.90 20.25 16.47
N GLY A 232 12.09 20.71 16.80
CA GLY A 232 12.73 20.58 18.12
C GLY A 232 13.16 21.94 18.69
N ASN A 233 13.93 21.93 19.80
CA ASN A 233 14.43 23.17 20.45
C ASN A 233 15.61 23.82 19.69
N ASN A 234 16.17 23.13 18.72
CA ASN A 234 17.23 23.62 17.84
C ASN A 234 16.69 23.76 16.42
N PHE A 235 17.13 24.79 15.70
CA PHE A 235 16.86 24.86 14.27
C PHE A 235 17.67 23.80 13.54
N SER A 236 17.00 23.01 12.72
CA SER A 236 17.60 22.02 11.86
C SER A 236 16.87 21.98 10.51
N GLY A 237 17.58 21.54 9.50
CA GLY A 237 16.98 21.43 8.18
C GLY A 237 17.89 20.76 7.18
N HIS A 238 17.34 20.55 5.99
CA HIS A 238 18.13 20.09 4.86
C HIS A 238 17.56 20.65 3.54
N PHE A 239 18.43 20.66 2.55
CA PHE A 239 18.10 20.87 1.15
C PHE A 239 18.73 19.74 0.35
N GLU A 240 17.97 19.16 -0.59
CA GLU A 240 18.43 18.06 -1.43
C GLU A 240 18.01 18.30 -2.88
N PHE A 241 18.93 17.96 -3.80
CA PHE A 241 18.70 18.01 -5.24
C PHE A 241 19.20 16.71 -5.86
N ASP A 242 18.32 15.97 -6.53
CA ASP A 242 18.63 14.76 -7.27
C ASP A 242 18.33 14.95 -8.76
N PHE A 243 19.21 14.41 -9.61
CA PHE A 243 19.12 14.56 -11.04
C PHE A 243 19.53 13.28 -11.78
N GLN A 244 18.72 12.91 -12.78
CA GLN A 244 19.01 11.92 -13.80
C GLN A 244 18.69 12.52 -15.19
N GLY A 245 19.62 12.40 -16.15
CA GLY A 245 19.42 12.85 -17.51
C GLY A 245 18.82 11.76 -18.44
N TYR A 246 18.49 12.10 -19.65
CA TYR A 246 18.01 11.16 -20.67
C TYR A 246 19.13 10.26 -21.20
N GLN A 247 18.79 9.01 -21.54
CA GLN A 247 19.67 8.11 -22.29
C GLN A 247 20.09 8.70 -23.65
N ALA A 248 19.18 9.42 -24.32
CA ALA A 248 19.46 10.08 -25.61
C ALA A 248 20.59 11.12 -25.50
N ASP A 249 20.74 11.76 -24.34
CA ASP A 249 21.82 12.73 -24.10
C ASP A 249 23.13 12.00 -23.74
N SER A 250 23.06 10.90 -23.00
CA SER A 250 24.23 10.07 -22.65
C SER A 250 23.81 8.68 -22.11
N LYS A 251 24.45 7.63 -22.60
CA LYS A 251 24.33 6.26 -22.06
C LYS A 251 24.81 6.11 -20.61
N PHE A 252 25.46 7.11 -20.05
CA PHE A 252 25.78 7.20 -18.64
C PHE A 252 24.52 7.17 -17.75
N TRP A 253 23.46 7.86 -18.20
CA TRP A 253 22.22 7.97 -17.42
C TRP A 253 21.37 6.71 -17.44
N GLN A 254 21.35 6.02 -18.58
CA GLN A 254 20.59 4.78 -18.76
C GLN A 254 21.31 3.88 -19.76
N ALA A 255 21.49 2.61 -19.43
CA ALA A 255 22.05 1.61 -20.34
C ALA A 255 21.03 1.24 -21.44
N ASN A 256 21.50 0.52 -22.46
CA ASN A 256 20.58 -0.09 -23.43
C ASN A 256 19.85 -1.27 -22.79
N ASN A 257 18.62 -1.50 -23.23
CA ASN A 257 17.91 -2.76 -23.01
C ASN A 257 18.67 -3.92 -23.68
N ASN A 258 18.27 -5.15 -23.37
CA ASN A 258 18.70 -6.33 -24.11
C ASN A 258 18.29 -6.18 -25.58
N GLN A 259 19.31 -6.10 -26.46
CA GLN A 259 19.10 -5.81 -27.87
C GLN A 259 18.46 -7.00 -28.63
N ASP A 260 18.67 -8.22 -28.16
CA ASP A 260 18.08 -9.42 -28.80
C ASP A 260 16.56 -9.40 -28.58
N TYR A 261 16.11 -9.11 -27.35
CA TYR A 261 14.67 -9.01 -27.08
C TYR A 261 14.02 -7.82 -27.78
N VAL A 262 14.70 -6.66 -27.83
CA VAL A 262 14.16 -5.45 -28.45
C VAL A 262 14.13 -5.56 -29.98
N ALA A 263 15.05 -6.32 -30.61
CA ALA A 263 15.03 -6.57 -32.05
C ALA A 263 13.76 -7.32 -32.47
N ASP A 264 13.38 -8.33 -31.69
CA ASP A 264 12.17 -9.12 -31.96
C ASP A 264 10.88 -8.45 -31.48
N PHE A 265 10.99 -7.68 -30.38
CA PHE A 265 9.85 -7.02 -29.70
C PHE A 265 10.17 -5.54 -29.38
N PRO A 266 10.11 -4.63 -30.35
CA PRO A 266 10.45 -3.22 -30.17
C PRO A 266 9.65 -2.51 -29.05
N ALA A 267 8.43 -2.97 -28.75
CA ALA A 267 7.61 -2.47 -27.65
C ALA A 267 8.24 -2.68 -26.26
N LEU A 268 9.24 -3.57 -26.13
CA LEU A 268 10.00 -3.77 -24.89
C LEU A 268 11.06 -2.69 -24.63
N THR A 269 11.29 -1.78 -25.56
CA THR A 269 12.24 -0.69 -25.36
C THR A 269 11.79 0.19 -24.21
N SER A 270 12.58 0.23 -23.13
CA SER A 270 12.30 1.11 -22.00
C SER A 270 12.40 2.57 -22.43
N PRO A 271 11.46 3.43 -22.02
CA PRO A 271 11.53 4.86 -22.32
C PRO A 271 12.79 5.48 -21.72
N SER A 272 13.39 6.43 -22.41
CA SER A 272 14.48 7.24 -21.87
C SER A 272 13.91 8.21 -20.81
N SER A 273 14.30 8.04 -19.53
CA SER A 273 13.73 8.78 -18.43
C SER A 273 14.67 9.86 -17.89
N LYS A 274 14.09 11.03 -17.56
CA LYS A 274 14.76 12.13 -16.85
C LYS A 274 14.04 12.38 -15.52
N LEU A 275 14.81 12.58 -14.46
CA LEU A 275 14.29 12.89 -13.13
C LEU A 275 14.93 14.17 -12.60
N MET A 276 14.13 14.99 -11.94
CA MET A 276 14.57 16.12 -11.13
C MET A 276 13.76 16.15 -9.85
N ASP A 277 14.45 16.06 -8.71
CA ASP A 277 13.86 16.21 -7.38
C ASP A 277 14.56 17.34 -6.64
N ILE A 278 13.79 18.32 -6.21
CA ILE A 278 14.25 19.45 -5.40
C ILE A 278 13.42 19.48 -4.14
N ASN A 279 14.04 19.30 -2.99
CA ASN A 279 13.32 19.37 -1.73
C ASN A 279 14.09 20.17 -0.67
N GLY A 280 13.37 20.75 0.26
CA GLY A 280 13.94 21.53 1.34
C GLY A 280 13.02 21.58 2.54
N HIS A 281 13.60 21.41 3.73
CA HIS A 281 12.88 21.32 5.00
C HIS A 281 13.60 22.10 6.09
N ILE A 282 12.80 22.72 6.98
CA ILE A 282 13.28 23.41 8.16
C ILE A 282 12.34 23.16 9.34
N GLY A 283 12.89 22.91 10.51
CA GLY A 283 12.18 22.80 11.77
C GLY A 283 12.91 23.54 12.88
N GLY A 284 12.16 23.92 13.91
CA GLY A 284 12.72 24.62 15.06
C GLY A 284 11.67 25.13 16.03
N PRO A 285 12.07 25.82 17.12
CA PRO A 285 11.17 26.37 18.12
C PRO A 285 10.56 27.70 17.63
N ILE A 286 9.24 27.86 17.78
CA ILE A 286 8.58 29.18 17.85
C ILE A 286 8.69 29.72 19.27
N ILE A 287 8.42 28.85 20.26
CA ILE A 287 8.65 29.11 21.68
C ILE A 287 9.39 27.90 22.24
N LYS A 288 10.62 28.06 22.73
CA LYS A 288 11.41 26.97 23.31
C LYS A 288 10.62 26.23 24.39
N ASP A 289 10.72 24.90 24.39
CA ASP A 289 10.08 23.97 25.32
C ASP A 289 8.54 23.94 25.28
N LYS A 290 7.89 24.70 24.34
CA LYS A 290 6.43 24.81 24.29
C LYS A 290 5.80 24.68 22.91
N LEU A 291 6.38 25.28 21.89
CA LEU A 291 5.79 25.33 20.55
C LEU A 291 6.86 25.25 19.47
N TRP A 292 6.71 24.32 18.57
CA TRP A 292 7.65 24.04 17.48
C TRP A 292 6.92 23.96 16.16
N PHE A 293 7.67 24.21 15.09
CA PHE A 293 7.21 24.02 13.71
C PHE A 293 8.16 23.13 12.93
N TYR A 294 7.61 22.47 11.93
CA TYR A 294 8.35 21.81 10.86
C TYR A 294 7.65 22.07 9.54
N VAL A 295 8.38 22.60 8.55
CA VAL A 295 7.85 22.95 7.23
C VAL A 295 8.77 22.40 6.17
N GLY A 296 8.21 21.83 5.11
CA GLY A 296 8.93 21.32 3.98
C GLY A 296 8.20 21.50 2.67
N GLY A 297 8.97 21.54 1.59
CA GLY A 297 8.48 21.57 0.23
C GLY A 297 9.32 20.72 -0.69
N GLN A 298 8.67 20.10 -1.68
CA GLN A 298 9.30 19.29 -2.71
C GLN A 298 8.71 19.65 -4.07
N PHE A 299 9.57 19.71 -5.08
CA PHE A 299 9.18 19.67 -6.47
C PHE A 299 9.80 18.44 -7.13
N TYR A 300 8.98 17.43 -7.35
CA TYR A 300 9.37 16.20 -8.02
C TYR A 300 8.87 16.19 -9.45
N GLN A 301 9.78 15.99 -10.42
CA GLN A 301 9.44 15.93 -11.84
C GLN A 301 10.07 14.70 -12.49
N THR A 302 9.25 13.94 -13.22
CA THR A 302 9.73 12.93 -14.17
C THR A 302 9.32 13.29 -15.59
N LYS A 303 10.17 12.93 -16.54
CA LYS A 303 9.91 13.01 -17.97
C LYS A 303 10.35 11.72 -18.60
N ASP A 304 9.43 11.05 -19.26
CA ASP A 304 9.68 9.83 -20.01
C ASP A 304 9.51 10.12 -21.49
N ARG A 305 10.44 9.64 -22.29
CA ARG A 305 10.38 9.76 -23.77
C ARG A 305 10.06 8.39 -24.36
N PRO A 306 8.77 8.07 -24.58
CA PRO A 306 8.38 6.81 -25.19
C PRO A 306 8.94 6.69 -26.61
N THR A 307 9.37 5.49 -26.97
CA THR A 307 9.86 5.21 -28.33
C THR A 307 8.74 5.43 -29.34
N GLY A 308 9.05 6.17 -30.43
CA GLY A 308 8.07 6.47 -31.48
C GLY A 308 7.08 7.61 -31.16
N PHE A 309 7.09 8.17 -29.97
CA PHE A 309 6.26 9.32 -29.61
C PHE A 309 7.05 10.63 -29.71
N PRO A 310 6.50 11.74 -30.31
CA PRO A 310 7.27 12.94 -30.62
C PRO A 310 7.56 13.86 -29.44
N ALA A 311 6.95 13.62 -28.26
CA ALA A 311 7.05 14.48 -27.10
C ALA A 311 7.31 13.68 -25.80
N ASP A 312 7.62 14.38 -24.70
CA ASP A 312 7.78 13.75 -23.40
C ASP A 312 6.42 13.54 -22.71
N VAL A 313 6.25 12.39 -22.09
CA VAL A 313 5.29 12.21 -21.00
C VAL A 313 5.88 12.85 -19.76
N ARG A 314 5.19 13.82 -19.17
CA ARG A 314 5.73 14.59 -18.05
C ARG A 314 4.80 14.55 -16.85
N TYR A 315 5.39 14.32 -15.68
CA TYR A 315 4.72 14.42 -14.39
C TYR A 315 5.39 15.46 -13.52
N ASN A 316 4.61 16.43 -13.03
CA ASN A 316 5.04 17.45 -12.08
C ASN A 316 4.28 17.23 -10.76
N GLN A 317 5.02 17.19 -9.65
CA GLN A 317 4.44 16.89 -8.34
C GLN A 317 4.97 17.88 -7.28
N PRO A 318 4.47 19.14 -7.23
CA PRO A 318 4.73 20.03 -6.11
C PRO A 318 4.04 19.50 -4.86
N ARG A 319 4.77 19.47 -3.74
CA ARG A 319 4.32 18.99 -2.42
C ARG A 319 4.69 19.99 -1.35
N ILE A 320 3.80 20.20 -0.38
CA ILE A 320 4.03 21.06 0.78
C ILE A 320 3.56 20.29 2.02
N PHE A 321 4.36 20.34 3.06
CA PHE A 321 4.06 19.79 4.38
C PHE A 321 4.33 20.85 5.45
N ALA A 322 3.44 20.94 6.46
CA ALA A 322 3.63 21.79 7.63
C ALA A 322 3.09 21.08 8.88
N LYS A 323 3.85 21.10 9.97
CA LYS A 323 3.44 20.54 11.26
C LYS A 323 3.75 21.51 12.38
N LEU A 324 2.76 21.79 13.23
CA LEU A 324 2.91 22.48 14.49
C LEU A 324 2.81 21.45 15.61
N SER A 325 3.73 21.50 16.56
CA SER A 325 3.73 20.63 17.73
C SER A 325 3.83 21.47 18.98
N SER A 326 3.06 21.13 20.00
CA SER A 326 2.99 21.91 21.24
C SER A 326 2.95 21.00 22.45
N GLN A 327 3.68 21.39 23.51
CA GLN A 327 3.56 20.87 24.87
C GLN A 327 3.04 21.97 25.78
N LEU A 328 1.73 22.13 25.85
CA LEU A 328 1.09 23.19 26.66
C LEU A 328 1.35 23.01 28.14
N THR A 329 1.41 21.76 28.59
CA THR A 329 1.82 21.37 29.95
C THR A 329 2.71 20.12 29.87
N PRO A 330 3.45 19.75 30.93
CA PRO A 330 4.27 18.54 30.95
C PRO A 330 3.49 17.25 30.63
N THR A 331 2.15 17.30 30.75
CA THR A 331 1.25 16.16 30.56
C THR A 331 0.32 16.29 29.33
N LEU A 332 0.40 17.39 28.56
CA LEU A 332 -0.46 17.62 27.41
C LEU A 332 0.36 17.96 26.16
N ASN A 333 0.40 17.01 25.22
CA ASN A 333 1.01 17.17 23.90
C ASN A 333 -0.06 17.27 22.82
N MET A 334 0.14 18.16 21.86
CA MET A 334 -0.75 18.35 20.71
C MET A 334 0.07 18.54 19.46
N SER A 335 -0.45 18.07 18.32
CA SER A 335 0.09 18.41 17.00
C SER A 335 -1.00 18.64 15.97
N LEU A 336 -0.72 19.54 15.04
CA LEU A 336 -1.55 19.82 13.88
C LEU A 336 -0.65 19.74 12.65
N ALA A 337 -0.96 18.84 11.72
CA ALA A 337 -0.23 18.67 10.48
C ALA A 337 -1.13 18.95 9.28
N PHE A 338 -0.57 19.61 8.28
CA PHE A 338 -1.19 19.89 6.99
C PHE A 338 -0.26 19.43 5.88
N GLN A 339 -0.81 18.72 4.90
CA GLN A 339 -0.12 18.33 3.69
C GLN A 339 -0.97 18.69 2.48
N ARG A 340 -0.30 19.14 1.42
CA ARG A 340 -0.90 19.30 0.10
C ARG A 340 0.05 18.78 -0.96
N THR A 341 -0.49 17.95 -1.86
CA THR A 341 0.20 17.46 -3.04
C THR A 341 -0.62 17.84 -4.27
N LYS A 342 0.04 18.06 -5.38
CA LYS A 342 -0.61 18.19 -6.68
C LYS A 342 0.13 17.32 -7.68
N TYR A 343 -0.54 16.34 -8.24
CA TYR A 343 0.00 15.49 -9.30
C TYR A 343 -0.53 15.99 -10.65
N GLN A 344 0.36 16.42 -11.54
CA GLN A 344 0.02 16.90 -12.88
C GLN A 344 0.70 16.02 -13.91
N GLY A 345 -0.07 15.41 -14.82
CA GLY A 345 0.42 14.60 -15.93
C GLY A 345 0.10 15.24 -17.26
N ILE A 346 1.04 15.15 -18.21
CA ILE A 346 0.88 15.62 -19.59
C ILE A 346 1.29 14.48 -20.51
N ASN A 347 0.56 14.29 -21.61
CA ASN A 347 0.76 13.23 -22.60
C ASN A 347 0.65 11.82 -22.01
N ARG A 348 -0.26 11.61 -21.07
CA ARG A 348 -0.53 10.27 -20.57
C ARG A 348 -1.10 9.38 -21.67
N LEU A 349 -0.82 8.09 -21.63
CA LEU A 349 -1.12 7.08 -22.65
C LEU A 349 -0.31 7.25 -23.95
N ALA A 350 0.71 8.08 -23.96
CA ALA A 350 1.60 8.24 -25.10
C ALA A 350 2.31 6.91 -25.43
N SER A 351 2.28 6.55 -26.70
CA SER A 351 2.97 5.37 -27.27
C SER A 351 3.28 5.63 -28.74
N SER A 352 3.93 4.70 -29.40
CA SER A 352 4.19 4.76 -30.86
C SER A 352 2.91 4.77 -31.71
N THR A 353 1.78 4.36 -31.12
CA THR A 353 0.48 4.22 -31.81
C THR A 353 -0.56 5.26 -31.35
N VAL A 354 -0.11 6.33 -30.68
CA VAL A 354 -0.98 7.41 -30.18
C VAL A 354 -0.43 8.76 -30.60
N LEU A 355 -1.21 9.59 -31.29
CA LEU A 355 -0.83 10.97 -31.61
C LEU A 355 -0.97 11.88 -30.37
N PRO A 356 -0.22 13.00 -30.30
CA PRO A 356 -0.21 13.88 -29.12
C PRO A 356 -1.58 14.37 -28.68
N GLU A 357 -2.46 14.71 -29.60
CA GLU A 357 -3.83 15.15 -29.33
C GLU A 357 -4.74 14.04 -28.77
N ALA A 358 -4.39 12.76 -29.03
CA ALA A 358 -5.13 11.60 -28.51
C ALA A 358 -4.64 11.13 -27.13
N THR A 359 -3.80 11.93 -26.47
CA THR A 359 -3.34 11.67 -25.10
C THR A 359 -4.28 12.25 -24.04
N LEU A 360 -4.00 11.92 -22.78
CA LEU A 360 -4.69 12.47 -21.63
C LEU A 360 -3.79 13.46 -20.86
N THR A 361 -4.41 14.47 -20.26
CA THR A 361 -3.82 15.27 -19.20
C THR A 361 -4.37 14.83 -17.83
N GLN A 362 -3.56 14.95 -16.79
CA GLN A 362 -3.97 14.60 -15.41
C GLN A 362 -3.86 15.82 -14.51
N ASN A 363 -4.87 16.04 -13.65
CA ASN A 363 -4.83 17.00 -12.57
C ASN A 363 -5.38 16.36 -11.28
N SER A 364 -4.49 16.13 -10.32
CA SER A 364 -4.83 15.39 -9.09
C SER A 364 -4.26 16.09 -7.86
N PRO A 365 -4.87 17.21 -7.41
CA PRO A 365 -4.55 17.79 -6.11
C PRO A 365 -5.20 17.00 -4.98
N ASP A 366 -4.47 16.84 -3.89
CA ASP A 366 -4.97 16.33 -2.63
C ASP A 366 -4.54 17.20 -1.45
N TRP A 367 -5.23 17.07 -0.32
CA TRP A 367 -4.79 17.65 0.94
C TRP A 367 -5.26 16.80 2.12
N LEU A 368 -4.44 16.80 3.15
CA LEU A 368 -4.66 16.09 4.41
C LEU A 368 -4.46 17.07 5.56
N LEU A 369 -5.41 17.10 6.47
CA LEU A 369 -5.31 17.78 7.76
C LEU A 369 -5.41 16.76 8.88
N SER A 370 -4.44 16.72 9.78
CA SER A 370 -4.38 15.78 10.88
C SER A 370 -4.16 16.51 12.21
N PHE A 371 -4.93 16.14 13.22
CA PHE A 371 -4.81 16.62 14.59
C PHE A 371 -4.59 15.46 15.54
N ASN A 372 -3.58 15.56 16.41
CA ASN A 372 -3.28 14.58 17.44
C ASN A 372 -3.20 15.28 18.80
N LEU A 373 -3.73 14.63 19.83
CA LEU A 373 -3.69 15.07 21.22
C LEU A 373 -3.37 13.87 22.11
N THR A 374 -2.35 14.01 22.96
CA THR A 374 -1.99 13.03 24.00
C THR A 374 -2.04 13.71 25.37
N LYS A 375 -2.82 13.18 26.30
CA LYS A 375 -2.92 13.64 27.68
C LYS A 375 -2.51 12.53 28.64
N ILE A 376 -1.46 12.78 29.42
CA ILE A 376 -1.05 11.93 30.55
C ILE A 376 -1.90 12.34 31.76
N LEU A 377 -2.76 11.45 32.25
CA LEU A 377 -3.65 11.65 33.38
C LEU A 377 -2.95 11.30 34.68
N SER A 378 -2.13 10.26 34.67
CA SER A 378 -1.26 9.81 35.75
C SER A 378 -0.07 9.02 35.19
N PRO A 379 0.95 8.69 35.99
CA PRO A 379 2.05 7.84 35.53
C PRO A 379 1.59 6.48 34.98
N LYS A 380 0.41 6.02 35.41
CA LYS A 380 -0.18 4.73 34.96
C LYS A 380 -1.29 4.86 33.91
N THR A 381 -1.74 6.09 33.59
CA THR A 381 -2.90 6.29 32.71
C THR A 381 -2.66 7.45 31.77
N PHE A 382 -2.84 7.21 30.49
CA PHE A 382 -2.85 8.27 29.48
C PHE A 382 -3.94 8.04 28.45
N PHE A 383 -4.22 9.09 27.73
CA PHE A 383 -5.30 9.16 26.78
C PHE A 383 -4.86 9.94 25.53
N ASP A 384 -5.27 9.48 24.37
CA ASP A 384 -4.97 10.06 23.06
C ASP A 384 -6.24 10.26 22.24
N VAL A 385 -6.25 11.31 21.41
CA VAL A 385 -7.27 11.58 20.39
C VAL A 385 -6.59 11.93 19.08
N LYS A 386 -7.12 11.42 17.99
CA LYS A 386 -6.74 11.81 16.64
C LYS A 386 -7.97 12.13 15.84
N ALA A 387 -7.86 13.13 14.98
CA ALA A 387 -8.86 13.46 13.99
C ALA A 387 -8.17 13.84 12.68
N ASN A 388 -8.74 13.43 11.58
CA ASN A 388 -8.22 13.77 10.27
C ASN A 388 -9.33 14.05 9.27
N TYR A 389 -8.99 14.89 8.32
CA TYR A 389 -9.79 15.09 7.12
C TYR A 389 -8.88 15.04 5.89
N PHE A 390 -9.26 14.20 4.95
CA PHE A 390 -8.64 14.04 3.66
C PHE A 390 -9.62 14.42 2.55
N GLU A 391 -9.16 15.13 1.54
CA GLU A 391 -9.89 15.37 0.30
C GLU A 391 -8.89 15.35 -0.87
N GLY A 392 -9.21 14.60 -1.92
CA GLY A 392 -8.39 14.51 -3.12
C GLY A 392 -9.24 14.29 -4.37
N ILE A 393 -8.68 14.70 -5.50
CA ILE A 393 -9.28 14.46 -6.81
C ILE A 393 -8.26 13.79 -7.74
N TYR A 394 -8.77 13.03 -8.69
CA TYR A 394 -7.99 12.45 -9.77
C TYR A 394 -8.77 12.67 -11.06
N TYR A 395 -8.36 13.66 -11.86
CA TYR A 395 -9.02 14.03 -13.09
C TYR A 395 -8.12 13.74 -14.28
N LEU A 396 -8.69 13.00 -15.23
CA LEU A 396 -8.11 12.76 -16.55
C LEU A 396 -8.98 13.46 -17.57
N ASP A 397 -8.37 14.39 -18.29
CA ASP A 397 -8.99 15.13 -19.36
C ASP A 397 -8.30 14.81 -20.69
N PRO A 398 -9.03 14.68 -21.79
CA PRO A 398 -8.46 14.60 -23.13
C PRO A 398 -7.59 15.83 -23.46
N ALA A 399 -6.41 15.61 -24.03
CA ALA A 399 -5.50 16.70 -24.38
C ALA A 399 -6.11 17.65 -25.41
N ALA A 400 -6.91 17.13 -26.35
CA ALA A 400 -7.62 17.92 -27.36
C ALA A 400 -8.89 18.61 -26.84
N GLY A 401 -9.30 18.34 -25.58
CA GLY A 401 -10.52 18.86 -24.98
C GLY A 401 -11.72 17.89 -25.08
N PRO A 402 -12.80 18.15 -24.31
CA PRO A 402 -13.92 17.23 -24.16
C PRO A 402 -14.83 17.13 -25.40
N ASP A 403 -14.76 18.12 -26.28
CA ASP A 403 -15.61 18.21 -27.48
C ASP A 403 -14.95 17.60 -28.74
N ALA A 404 -13.69 17.21 -28.65
CA ALA A 404 -12.96 16.60 -29.75
C ALA A 404 -13.26 15.10 -29.86
N TYR A 405 -13.41 14.63 -31.07
CA TYR A 405 -13.67 13.21 -31.35
C TYR A 405 -12.39 12.39 -31.25
N SER A 406 -12.49 11.22 -30.67
CA SER A 406 -11.44 10.22 -30.71
C SER A 406 -11.56 9.41 -31.99
N HIS A 407 -10.43 9.04 -32.53
CA HIS A 407 -10.29 8.39 -33.82
C HIS A 407 -9.26 7.26 -33.73
N TYR A 408 -9.60 6.06 -34.16
CA TYR A 408 -8.69 4.92 -34.20
C TYR A 408 -8.68 4.28 -35.60
N SER A 409 -7.51 4.27 -36.24
CA SER A 409 -7.28 3.59 -37.52
C SER A 409 -6.83 2.16 -37.26
N TYR A 410 -7.60 1.19 -37.68
CA TYR A 410 -7.20 -0.22 -37.61
C TYR A 410 -6.09 -0.58 -38.61
N ASN A 411 -6.03 0.07 -39.77
CA ASN A 411 -4.99 -0.18 -40.75
C ASN A 411 -3.61 0.28 -40.29
N GLU A 412 -3.56 1.37 -39.52
CA GLU A 412 -2.29 1.96 -39.07
C GLU A 412 -2.01 1.66 -37.59
N ASP A 413 -2.93 0.98 -36.89
CA ASP A 413 -2.91 0.80 -35.41
C ASP A 413 -2.66 2.13 -34.69
N MET A 414 -3.37 3.21 -35.09
CA MET A 414 -3.10 4.57 -34.67
C MET A 414 -4.32 5.26 -34.05
N SER A 415 -4.14 5.82 -32.86
CA SER A 415 -5.11 6.71 -32.21
C SER A 415 -4.82 8.18 -32.51
N SER A 416 -5.84 8.94 -32.91
CA SER A 416 -5.72 10.36 -33.29
C SER A 416 -6.94 11.19 -32.84
N GLY A 417 -6.95 12.48 -33.12
CA GLY A 417 -8.05 13.40 -32.82
C GLY A 417 -8.17 13.72 -31.34
N SER A 418 -8.53 12.78 -30.49
CA SER A 418 -8.64 12.93 -29.03
C SER A 418 -8.46 11.61 -28.32
N ALA A 419 -8.19 11.63 -27.02
CA ALA A 419 -8.41 10.44 -26.18
C ALA A 419 -9.92 10.13 -26.14
N SER A 420 -10.25 8.84 -26.06
CA SER A 420 -11.65 8.39 -26.18
C SER A 420 -12.53 8.69 -24.97
N TYR A 421 -11.94 9.04 -23.80
CA TYR A 421 -12.68 9.17 -22.55
C TYR A 421 -12.13 10.27 -21.64
N PHE A 422 -12.96 10.71 -20.71
CA PHE A 422 -12.56 11.44 -19.51
C PHE A 422 -12.87 10.59 -18.26
N TYR A 423 -12.12 10.82 -17.17
CA TYR A 423 -12.38 10.18 -15.89
C TYR A 423 -12.13 11.15 -14.73
N TYR A 424 -13.13 11.32 -13.86
CA TYR A 424 -13.06 12.21 -12.70
C TYR A 424 -13.38 11.44 -11.43
N ALA A 425 -12.43 11.38 -10.52
CA ALA A 425 -12.60 10.77 -9.21
C ALA A 425 -12.47 11.82 -8.11
N ASP A 426 -13.53 11.97 -7.31
CA ASP A 426 -13.55 12.79 -6.10
C ASP A 426 -13.51 11.85 -4.87
N ARG A 427 -12.62 12.10 -3.93
CA ARG A 427 -12.45 11.31 -2.71
C ARG A 427 -12.47 12.20 -1.49
N ALA A 428 -13.14 11.77 -0.42
CA ALA A 428 -13.09 12.44 0.86
C ALA A 428 -13.19 11.45 2.02
N ARG A 429 -12.50 11.74 3.12
CA ARG A 429 -12.56 10.94 4.35
C ARG A 429 -12.50 11.84 5.55
N PHE A 430 -13.38 11.60 6.52
CA PHE A 430 -13.25 12.05 7.89
C PHE A 430 -13.01 10.84 8.79
N GLY A 431 -11.97 10.90 9.61
CA GLY A 431 -11.63 9.86 10.57
C GLY A 431 -11.37 10.44 11.95
N THR A 432 -11.73 9.70 12.97
CA THR A 432 -11.34 9.99 14.35
C THR A 432 -11.12 8.69 15.10
N ASN A 433 -10.11 8.69 15.91
CA ASN A 433 -9.80 7.57 16.81
C ASN A 433 -9.64 8.10 18.21
N ALA A 434 -10.02 7.25 19.12
CA ALA A 434 -9.96 7.59 20.53
C ALA A 434 -9.60 6.35 21.39
N SER A 435 -8.53 6.31 22.37
CA SER A 435 -8.26 5.24 23.36
C SER A 435 -7.68 5.67 24.69
N LEU A 436 -7.84 4.81 25.68
CA LEU A 436 -7.31 4.91 27.04
C LEU A 436 -6.35 3.73 27.28
N THR A 437 -5.12 4.02 27.71
CA THR A 437 -4.19 3.02 28.21
C THR A 437 -4.05 3.15 29.72
N HIS A 438 -4.13 2.00 30.39
CA HIS A 438 -3.96 1.91 31.84
C HIS A 438 -3.03 0.76 32.22
N TYR A 439 -1.99 1.05 32.95
CA TYR A 439 -1.04 0.10 33.50
C TYR A 439 -1.42 -0.29 34.92
N ALA A 440 -1.78 -1.57 35.12
CA ALA A 440 -2.11 -2.11 36.43
C ALA A 440 -0.98 -3.04 36.88
N GLU A 441 -0.23 -2.64 37.87
CA GLU A 441 0.82 -3.41 38.50
C GLU A 441 0.23 -4.24 39.64
N ASP A 442 0.78 -5.46 39.85
CA ASP A 442 0.34 -6.38 40.93
C ASP A 442 -1.18 -6.67 40.92
N PHE A 443 -1.79 -6.68 39.72
CA PHE A 443 -3.18 -6.97 39.51
C PHE A 443 -3.34 -8.39 38.96
N ILE A 444 -4.11 -9.27 39.62
CA ILE A 444 -4.40 -10.65 39.20
C ILE A 444 -3.16 -11.35 38.60
N ALA A 445 -2.23 -11.79 39.48
CA ALA A 445 -1.05 -12.60 39.11
C ALA A 445 -0.14 -11.93 38.06
N GLY A 446 0.36 -10.73 38.36
CA GLY A 446 1.34 -10.04 37.54
C GLY A 446 0.94 -8.62 37.16
N SER A 447 1.47 -8.11 36.06
CA SER A 447 1.17 -6.75 35.58
C SER A 447 0.41 -6.78 34.25
N HIS A 448 -0.50 -5.83 34.08
CA HIS A 448 -1.39 -5.70 32.93
C HIS A 448 -1.23 -4.35 32.25
N ASP A 449 -1.13 -4.34 30.94
CA ASP A 449 -1.17 -3.13 30.12
C ASP A 449 -2.51 -3.11 29.35
N PHE A 450 -3.58 -2.62 30.02
CA PHE A 450 -4.93 -2.54 29.45
C PHE A 450 -5.04 -1.41 28.43
N LYS A 451 -5.82 -1.67 27.37
CA LYS A 451 -6.06 -0.70 26.33
C LYS A 451 -7.47 -0.84 25.76
N PHE A 452 -8.18 0.26 25.71
CA PHE A 452 -9.54 0.36 25.21
C PHE A 452 -9.56 1.40 24.10
N GLY A 453 -10.32 1.20 23.04
CA GLY A 453 -10.41 2.21 22.01
C GLY A 453 -11.63 2.12 21.14
N ALA A 454 -11.91 3.24 20.45
CA ALA A 454 -12.96 3.37 19.45
C ALA A 454 -12.43 4.13 18.23
N GLU A 455 -12.86 3.74 17.05
CA GLU A 455 -12.53 4.38 15.78
C GLU A 455 -13.83 4.65 15.00
N PHE A 456 -13.94 5.84 14.44
CA PHE A 456 -15.02 6.23 13.54
C PHE A 456 -14.43 6.74 12.23
N GLU A 457 -14.96 6.27 11.11
CA GLU A 457 -14.58 6.74 9.79
C GLU A 457 -15.80 6.89 8.90
N ARG A 458 -15.88 8.01 8.19
CA ARG A 458 -16.85 8.22 7.12
C ARG A 458 -16.13 8.63 5.86
N SER A 459 -16.30 7.85 4.81
CA SER A 459 -15.62 8.01 3.52
C SER A 459 -16.61 8.17 2.38
N MET A 460 -16.19 8.90 1.35
CA MET A 460 -16.95 9.14 0.13
C MET A 460 -16.06 8.94 -1.09
N ALA A 461 -16.56 8.23 -2.07
CA ALA A 461 -16.00 8.15 -3.41
C ALA A 461 -17.07 8.51 -4.45
N ARG A 462 -16.73 9.44 -5.33
CA ARG A 462 -17.50 9.71 -6.54
C ARG A 462 -16.59 9.48 -7.72
N SER A 463 -17.03 8.67 -8.67
CA SER A 463 -16.33 8.39 -9.91
C SER A 463 -17.24 8.69 -11.07
N ARG A 464 -16.79 9.55 -11.99
CA ARG A 464 -17.48 9.93 -13.22
C ARG A 464 -16.63 9.51 -14.40
N PHE A 465 -17.21 8.79 -15.30
CA PHE A 465 -16.60 8.38 -16.55
C PHE A 465 -17.54 8.69 -17.71
N GLY A 466 -17.00 9.12 -18.83
CA GLY A 466 -17.75 9.30 -20.06
C GLY A 466 -16.82 9.34 -21.25
N TYR A 467 -17.40 9.18 -22.43
CA TYR A 467 -16.70 9.29 -23.69
C TYR A 467 -16.73 10.72 -24.23
N ASN A 468 -15.73 11.09 -24.99
CA ASN A 468 -15.57 12.44 -25.56
C ASN A 468 -16.40 12.60 -26.84
N GLY A 469 -16.58 13.85 -27.25
CA GLY A 469 -17.25 14.29 -28.44
C GLY A 469 -18.58 14.98 -28.18
N LEU A 470 -19.05 15.75 -29.13
CA LEU A 470 -20.35 16.41 -29.09
C LEU A 470 -21.42 15.35 -29.40
N GLY A 471 -22.29 15.04 -28.46
CA GLY A 471 -23.40 14.10 -28.63
C GLY A 471 -24.31 14.45 -29.81
N GLY A 472 -23.87 14.15 -31.01
CA GLY A 472 -24.60 14.33 -32.23
C GLY A 472 -25.11 13.01 -32.83
N PRO A 473 -26.01 13.02 -33.78
CA PRO A 473 -26.44 11.84 -34.50
C PRO A 473 -25.23 11.18 -35.18
N LEU A 474 -25.20 9.86 -35.15
CA LEU A 474 -24.12 9.00 -35.65
C LEU A 474 -23.73 9.24 -37.13
N GLY A 475 -24.43 10.07 -37.87
CA GLY A 475 -24.37 10.22 -39.33
C GLY A 475 -23.36 11.21 -39.91
N ASP A 476 -23.02 12.29 -39.22
CA ASP A 476 -22.40 13.47 -39.87
C ASP A 476 -20.87 13.45 -39.94
N HIS A 477 -20.20 12.46 -39.35
CA HIS A 477 -18.73 12.50 -39.17
C HIS A 477 -17.96 11.25 -39.65
N ILE A 478 -18.58 10.40 -40.44
CA ILE A 478 -17.95 9.17 -40.94
C ILE A 478 -17.40 9.39 -42.32
N ASN A 479 -16.08 9.22 -42.46
CA ASN A 479 -15.46 9.07 -43.77
C ASN A 479 -15.33 7.58 -44.13
N TYR A 480 -16.21 7.10 -44.98
CA TYR A 480 -16.32 5.70 -45.35
C TYR A 480 -15.12 5.13 -46.10
N ASN A 481 -14.20 6.00 -46.55
CA ASN A 481 -13.05 5.57 -47.31
C ASN A 481 -11.81 5.28 -46.49
N ASP A 482 -11.83 5.59 -45.18
CA ASP A 482 -10.59 5.55 -44.37
C ASP A 482 -10.49 4.38 -43.37
N TYR A 483 -11.42 3.45 -43.33
CA TYR A 483 -11.43 2.31 -42.39
C TYR A 483 -11.08 2.72 -40.95
N VAL A 484 -11.85 3.62 -40.41
CA VAL A 484 -11.50 4.36 -39.22
C VAL A 484 -12.51 4.13 -38.09
N GLY A 485 -12.05 3.87 -36.88
CA GLY A 485 -12.88 3.83 -35.69
C GLY A 485 -12.99 5.21 -35.06
N TYR A 486 -14.20 5.68 -34.81
CA TYR A 486 -14.48 6.93 -34.10
C TYR A 486 -15.08 6.62 -32.73
N ALA A 487 -14.60 7.30 -31.69
CA ALA A 487 -15.29 7.35 -30.42
C ALA A 487 -15.96 8.71 -30.26
N TYR A 488 -17.25 8.70 -30.06
CA TYR A 488 -18.05 9.87 -29.74
C TYR A 488 -18.40 9.90 -28.27
N ASN A 489 -18.89 11.02 -27.82
CA ASN A 489 -19.60 11.07 -26.55
C ASN A 489 -20.74 10.05 -26.59
N LEU A 490 -20.55 8.88 -25.98
CA LEU A 490 -21.48 7.76 -25.93
C LEU A 490 -21.40 6.74 -27.11
N ALA A 491 -20.46 6.88 -28.07
CA ALA A 491 -20.40 5.91 -29.16
C ALA A 491 -18.97 5.55 -29.55
N HIS A 492 -18.72 4.29 -29.85
CA HIS A 492 -17.50 3.80 -30.46
C HIS A 492 -17.84 3.17 -31.81
N HIS A 493 -17.06 3.53 -32.84
CA HIS A 493 -17.15 2.96 -34.16
C HIS A 493 -15.97 2.01 -34.39
N TYR A 494 -16.27 0.83 -34.92
CA TYR A 494 -15.28 -0.13 -35.36
C TYR A 494 -15.53 -0.47 -36.82
N VAL A 495 -14.51 -0.33 -37.64
CA VAL A 495 -14.54 -0.74 -39.03
C VAL A 495 -13.67 -1.98 -39.18
N TYR A 496 -14.25 -3.07 -39.60
CA TYR A 496 -13.52 -4.29 -39.96
C TYR A 496 -13.18 -4.29 -41.44
N PHE A 497 -12.09 -4.92 -41.84
CA PHE A 497 -11.71 -5.14 -43.24
C PHE A 497 -12.91 -5.74 -44.02
N ASP A 498 -13.33 -5.13 -45.10
CA ASP A 498 -14.49 -5.51 -45.94
C ASP A 498 -15.89 -5.40 -45.28
N GLY A 499 -16.08 -4.58 -44.23
CA GLY A 499 -17.38 -4.32 -43.54
C GLY A 499 -17.85 -5.44 -42.64
N PRO A 500 -18.86 -5.37 -41.79
CA PRO A 500 -19.77 -4.28 -41.61
C PRO A 500 -19.25 -3.19 -40.67
N TYR A 501 -19.65 -1.94 -40.89
CA TYR A 501 -19.36 -0.82 -39.95
C TYR A 501 -20.23 -1.00 -38.70
N LEU A 502 -19.60 -1.01 -37.53
CA LEU A 502 -20.27 -1.16 -36.24
C LEU A 502 -20.02 0.06 -35.36
N ALA A 503 -21.04 0.48 -34.64
CA ALA A 503 -20.96 1.51 -33.61
C ALA A 503 -21.54 1.03 -32.30
N TYR A 504 -20.94 1.44 -31.19
CA TYR A 504 -21.39 1.10 -29.87
C TYR A 504 -21.62 2.37 -29.06
N GLN A 505 -22.81 2.51 -28.52
CA GLN A 505 -23.16 3.61 -27.65
C GLN A 505 -23.15 3.15 -26.20
N TYR A 506 -22.42 3.89 -25.36
CA TYR A 506 -22.37 3.67 -23.92
C TYR A 506 -22.83 4.92 -23.20
N THR A 507 -23.65 4.81 -22.19
CA THR A 507 -23.84 5.90 -21.25
C THR A 507 -22.65 5.92 -20.28
N GLY A 508 -22.10 7.09 -20.00
CA GLY A 508 -21.14 7.28 -18.94
C GLY A 508 -21.73 6.95 -17.56
N TYR A 509 -20.90 6.87 -16.53
CA TYR A 509 -21.39 6.67 -15.17
C TYR A 509 -21.01 7.83 -14.24
N ASP A 510 -21.83 8.03 -13.20
CA ASP A 510 -21.61 8.96 -12.10
C ASP A 510 -21.95 8.27 -10.78
N THR A 511 -20.99 7.59 -10.20
CA THR A 511 -21.15 6.99 -8.87
C THR A 511 -21.03 8.05 -7.79
N ASN A 512 -21.75 7.90 -6.68
CA ASN A 512 -21.53 8.69 -5.47
C ASN A 512 -21.87 7.81 -4.28
N THR A 513 -20.85 7.18 -3.74
CA THR A 513 -20.94 6.07 -2.80
C THR A 513 -20.21 6.44 -1.52
N ARG A 514 -20.80 6.05 -0.39
CA ARG A 514 -20.23 6.32 0.94
C ARG A 514 -20.21 5.04 1.75
N TYR A 515 -19.20 4.92 2.61
CA TYR A 515 -19.25 3.97 3.70
C TYR A 515 -19.00 4.66 5.03
N THR A 516 -19.55 4.08 6.08
CA THR A 516 -19.28 4.48 7.46
C THR A 516 -18.85 3.26 8.26
N ARG A 517 -17.85 3.45 9.12
CA ARG A 517 -17.29 2.40 9.96
C ARG A 517 -17.21 2.87 11.39
N LEU A 518 -17.68 2.02 12.31
CA LEU A 518 -17.52 2.16 13.74
C LEU A 518 -16.83 0.91 14.29
N GLU A 519 -15.75 1.11 14.99
CA GLU A 519 -14.98 0.01 15.53
C GLU A 519 -14.62 0.26 16.98
N MET A 520 -14.57 -0.80 17.77
CA MET A 520 -14.20 -0.76 19.17
C MET A 520 -13.26 -1.92 19.48
N PHE A 521 -12.32 -1.72 20.37
CA PHE A 521 -11.44 -2.80 20.81
C PHE A 521 -11.12 -2.71 22.29
N VAL A 522 -10.83 -3.88 22.85
CA VAL A 522 -10.26 -4.06 24.18
C VAL A 522 -9.09 -5.02 24.04
N GLN A 523 -7.97 -4.69 24.67
CA GLN A 523 -6.82 -5.57 24.71
C GLN A 523 -6.05 -5.44 26.02
N ASP A 524 -5.33 -6.50 26.36
CA ASP A 524 -4.45 -6.61 27.50
C ASP A 524 -3.13 -7.27 27.09
N SER A 525 -2.01 -6.65 27.47
CA SER A 525 -0.70 -7.27 27.47
C SER A 525 -0.38 -7.66 28.90
N TRP A 526 -0.67 -8.93 29.26
CA TRP A 526 -0.57 -9.47 30.61
C TRP A 526 0.77 -10.18 30.83
N GLN A 527 1.63 -9.58 31.62
CA GLN A 527 2.87 -10.21 32.06
C GLN A 527 2.61 -11.11 33.27
N VAL A 528 2.29 -12.39 32.97
CA VAL A 528 1.95 -13.41 33.97
C VAL A 528 3.13 -13.76 34.88
N THR A 529 4.32 -13.83 34.28
CA THR A 529 5.59 -14.06 34.98
C THR A 529 6.69 -13.23 34.36
N LYS A 530 7.88 -13.22 34.94
CA LYS A 530 9.06 -12.54 34.34
C LYS A 530 9.42 -13.10 32.94
N ARG A 531 8.94 -14.29 32.57
CA ARG A 531 9.26 -15.01 31.34
C ARG A 531 8.08 -15.16 30.38
N LEU A 532 6.84 -15.04 30.86
CA LEU A 532 5.62 -15.27 30.06
C LEU A 532 4.79 -14.00 30.02
N ASN A 533 4.51 -13.53 28.81
CA ASN A 533 3.55 -12.48 28.53
C ASN A 533 2.45 -13.00 27.61
N LEU A 534 1.18 -12.73 27.95
CA LEU A 534 0.00 -13.04 27.15
C LEU A 534 -0.50 -11.75 26.47
N SER A 535 -0.87 -11.84 25.20
CA SER A 535 -1.54 -10.77 24.46
C SER A 535 -2.96 -11.22 24.17
N LEU A 536 -3.93 -10.60 24.81
CA LEU A 536 -5.35 -10.95 24.73
C LEU A 536 -6.13 -9.74 24.20
N GLY A 537 -7.00 -9.95 23.21
CA GLY A 537 -7.77 -8.85 22.69
C GLY A 537 -8.98 -9.27 21.87
N VAL A 538 -9.88 -8.35 21.72
CA VAL A 538 -11.05 -8.48 20.85
C VAL A 538 -11.35 -7.14 20.19
N ARG A 539 -11.68 -7.18 18.89
CA ARG A 539 -12.13 -6.03 18.12
C ARG A 539 -13.53 -6.29 17.59
N TYR A 540 -14.41 -5.34 17.78
CA TYR A 540 -15.72 -5.28 17.14
C TYR A 540 -15.67 -4.27 16.00
N SER A 541 -16.08 -4.68 14.81
CA SER A 541 -16.15 -3.85 13.62
C SER A 541 -17.59 -3.84 13.10
N GLN A 542 -18.14 -2.66 12.84
CA GLN A 542 -19.45 -2.47 12.19
C GLN A 542 -19.25 -1.53 11.01
N ASN A 543 -19.75 -1.95 9.83
CA ASN A 543 -19.66 -1.19 8.58
C ASN A 543 -21.03 -1.10 7.95
N TRP A 544 -21.32 0.04 7.32
CA TRP A 544 -22.53 0.23 6.50
C TRP A 544 -22.25 1.18 5.34
N GLY A 545 -22.95 0.95 4.24
CA GLY A 545 -22.80 1.69 3.00
C GLY A 545 -24.08 2.38 2.57
N ASP A 546 -23.92 3.58 2.02
CA ASP A 546 -24.97 4.38 1.43
C ASP A 546 -24.59 4.71 -0.03
N VAL A 547 -25.59 4.75 -0.91
CA VAL A 547 -25.42 5.09 -2.32
C VAL A 547 -26.36 6.23 -2.66
N LYS A 548 -25.87 7.27 -3.34
CA LYS A 548 -26.71 8.39 -3.77
C LYS A 548 -27.77 7.89 -4.77
N GLY A 549 -29.03 8.22 -4.54
CA GLY A 549 -30.16 7.80 -5.38
C GLY A 549 -30.78 6.48 -4.95
N VAL A 550 -30.29 5.86 -3.87
CA VAL A 550 -30.90 4.70 -3.21
C VAL A 550 -31.27 5.09 -1.78
N ASP A 551 -32.51 4.88 -1.40
CA ASP A 551 -32.98 5.20 -0.05
C ASP A 551 -32.41 4.21 0.98
N GLY A 552 -31.92 4.77 2.08
CA GLY A 552 -31.43 4.00 3.22
C GLY A 552 -30.01 3.43 3.04
N THR A 553 -29.69 2.49 3.90
CA THR A 553 -28.40 1.79 3.91
C THR A 553 -28.47 0.57 3.01
N VAL A 554 -27.58 0.48 2.03
CA VAL A 554 -27.57 -0.62 1.04
C VAL A 554 -26.96 -1.91 1.60
N PHE A 555 -26.08 -1.82 2.60
CA PHE A 555 -25.59 -2.97 3.36
C PHE A 555 -25.22 -2.59 4.78
N LYS A 556 -25.26 -3.57 5.68
CA LYS A 556 -24.75 -3.46 7.04
C LYS A 556 -24.08 -4.76 7.45
N THR A 557 -22.81 -4.70 7.80
CA THR A 557 -22.05 -5.87 8.27
C THR A 557 -21.45 -5.60 9.65
N HIS A 558 -21.22 -6.65 10.41
CA HIS A 558 -20.53 -6.58 11.70
C HIS A 558 -19.68 -7.83 11.94
N ARG A 559 -18.62 -7.68 12.74
CA ARG A 559 -17.75 -8.77 13.11
C ARG A 559 -17.12 -8.56 14.48
N LEU A 560 -17.08 -9.63 15.27
CA LEU A 560 -16.25 -9.73 16.46
C LEU A 560 -14.99 -10.55 16.10
N ALA A 561 -13.81 -9.97 16.28
CA ALA A 561 -12.52 -10.53 15.84
C ALA A 561 -11.58 -10.74 17.04
N PRO A 562 -11.44 -11.96 17.54
CA PRO A 562 -10.53 -12.28 18.65
C PRO A 562 -9.07 -12.27 18.21
N ARG A 563 -8.17 -11.89 19.12
CA ARG A 563 -6.72 -11.87 18.99
C ARG A 563 -6.09 -12.44 20.26
N LEU A 564 -5.33 -13.50 20.12
CA LEU A 564 -4.71 -14.23 21.21
C LEU A 564 -3.25 -14.52 20.87
N GLY A 565 -2.35 -14.27 21.79
CA GLY A 565 -0.95 -14.58 21.59
C GLY A 565 -0.17 -14.68 22.87
N PHE A 566 1.06 -15.10 22.77
CA PHE A 566 2.00 -15.11 23.89
C PHE A 566 3.43 -14.90 23.43
N THR A 567 4.25 -14.40 24.33
CA THR A 567 5.70 -14.44 24.23
C THR A 567 6.28 -15.17 25.43
N PHE A 568 7.31 -15.98 25.18
CA PHE A 568 7.98 -16.76 26.21
C PHE A 568 9.50 -16.64 26.07
N ASP A 569 10.14 -16.12 27.13
CA ASP A 569 11.59 -16.06 27.24
C ASP A 569 12.16 -17.46 27.59
N ILE A 570 12.71 -18.13 26.58
CA ILE A 570 13.15 -19.53 26.69
C ILE A 570 14.31 -19.66 27.68
N LEU A 571 15.28 -18.77 27.61
CA LEU A 571 16.51 -18.82 28.43
C LEU A 571 16.37 -18.06 29.76
N GLY A 572 15.43 -17.11 29.84
CA GLY A 572 15.22 -16.25 30.99
C GLY A 572 16.16 -15.02 31.05
N ASP A 573 16.90 -14.78 30.01
CA ASP A 573 17.87 -13.67 29.87
C ASP A 573 17.41 -12.60 28.86
N LYS A 574 16.19 -12.73 28.33
CA LYS A 574 15.54 -11.85 27.34
C LYS A 574 16.21 -11.88 25.97
N THR A 575 17.08 -12.86 25.70
CA THR A 575 17.78 -12.95 24.41
C THR A 575 17.10 -13.88 23.41
N THR A 576 16.31 -14.86 23.87
CA THR A 576 15.66 -15.86 23.01
C THR A 576 14.17 -15.96 23.34
N ILE A 577 13.35 -15.43 22.45
CA ILE A 577 11.91 -15.31 22.67
C ILE A 577 11.14 -16.17 21.67
N LEU A 578 10.31 -17.06 22.19
CA LEU A 578 9.27 -17.74 21.43
C LEU A 578 8.03 -16.87 21.38
N LYS A 579 7.48 -16.66 20.20
CA LYS A 579 6.27 -15.88 19.94
C LYS A 579 5.24 -16.73 19.23
N ALA A 580 3.97 -16.67 19.65
CA ALA A 580 2.88 -17.26 18.91
C ALA A 580 1.65 -16.36 18.95
N HIS A 581 0.88 -16.38 17.87
CA HIS A 581 -0.32 -15.58 17.76
C HIS A 581 -1.38 -16.26 16.90
N TYR A 582 -2.64 -16.16 17.34
CA TYR A 582 -3.84 -16.50 16.58
C TYR A 582 -4.77 -15.29 16.56
N GLY A 583 -5.26 -14.92 15.37
CA GLY A 583 -6.15 -13.78 15.29
C GLY A 583 -7.04 -13.78 14.05
N GLN A 584 -8.17 -13.07 14.16
CA GLN A 584 -9.05 -12.75 13.04
C GLN A 584 -8.90 -11.27 12.69
N PHE A 585 -8.76 -10.98 11.40
CA PHE A 585 -8.53 -9.64 10.87
C PHE A 585 -9.61 -9.32 9.85
N THR A 586 -10.35 -8.22 10.09
CA THR A 586 -11.41 -7.75 9.21
C THR A 586 -10.81 -7.12 7.95
N GLU A 587 -11.37 -7.42 6.79
CA GLU A 587 -11.04 -6.74 5.55
C GLU A 587 -11.75 -5.38 5.49
N ALA A 588 -11.11 -4.39 4.87
CA ALA A 588 -11.75 -3.09 4.68
C ALA A 588 -12.91 -3.19 3.68
N MET A 589 -14.12 -2.81 4.10
CA MET A 589 -15.27 -2.67 3.20
C MET A 589 -15.21 -1.30 2.54
N LEU A 590 -14.68 -1.25 1.34
CA LEU A 590 -14.50 -0.05 0.53
C LEU A 590 -15.74 0.28 -0.31
N THR A 591 -15.81 1.48 -0.91
CA THR A 591 -16.98 1.88 -1.70
C THR A 591 -17.15 1.04 -2.96
N VAL A 592 -16.10 0.46 -3.52
CA VAL A 592 -16.13 -0.43 -4.69
C VAL A 592 -17.04 -1.66 -4.50
N TYR A 593 -17.26 -2.12 -3.26
CA TYR A 593 -18.15 -3.26 -2.99
C TYR A 593 -19.63 -2.95 -3.24
N HIS A 594 -20.02 -1.67 -3.27
CA HIS A 594 -21.44 -1.28 -3.41
C HIS A 594 -21.69 -0.10 -4.36
N ASP A 595 -20.67 0.39 -5.07
CA ASP A 595 -20.82 1.48 -6.03
C ASP A 595 -21.75 1.13 -7.20
N ARG A 596 -21.75 -0.15 -7.63
CA ARG A 596 -22.61 -0.66 -8.72
C ARG A 596 -24.09 -0.74 -8.36
N MET A 597 -24.46 -0.54 -7.10
CA MET A 597 -25.84 -0.40 -6.66
C MET A 597 -26.40 1.00 -6.95
N ASN A 598 -25.56 1.96 -7.31
CA ASN A 598 -25.99 3.28 -7.75
C ASN A 598 -26.70 3.17 -9.11
N PRO A 599 -27.93 3.69 -9.26
CA PRO A 599 -28.62 3.71 -10.56
C PRO A 599 -27.84 4.41 -11.67
N SER A 600 -26.98 5.38 -11.31
CA SER A 600 -26.10 6.09 -12.25
C SER A 600 -24.70 5.47 -12.39
N ALA A 601 -24.45 4.35 -11.72
CA ALA A 601 -23.19 3.59 -11.85
C ALA A 601 -23.24 2.57 -12.97
N ASN A 602 -24.40 2.41 -13.57
CA ASN A 602 -24.56 1.53 -14.69
C ASN A 602 -23.76 2.08 -15.85
N PHE A 603 -22.83 1.27 -16.35
CA PHE A 603 -22.45 1.39 -17.74
C PHE A 603 -23.72 1.20 -18.51
N GLY A 604 -24.39 2.27 -18.85
CA GLY A 604 -25.78 2.30 -19.23
C GLY A 604 -26.12 1.42 -20.41
N ASN A 605 -27.27 1.59 -20.98
CA ASN A 605 -27.67 0.82 -22.13
C ASN A 605 -26.51 0.73 -23.12
N TYR A 606 -25.97 -0.46 -23.27
CA TYR A 606 -25.03 -0.77 -24.34
C TYR A 606 -25.86 -1.00 -25.59
N ILE A 607 -25.77 -0.06 -26.54
CA ILE A 607 -26.53 -0.12 -27.78
C ILE A 607 -25.54 -0.37 -28.91
N GLY A 608 -25.72 -1.44 -29.64
CA GLY A 608 -24.96 -1.78 -30.84
C GLY A 608 -25.70 -1.33 -32.08
N TYR A 609 -24.99 -0.71 -33.01
CA TYR A 609 -25.49 -0.28 -34.32
C TYR A 609 -24.64 -0.89 -35.43
N LYS A 610 -25.29 -1.18 -36.57
CA LYS A 610 -24.64 -1.58 -37.82
C LYS A 610 -24.96 -0.51 -38.86
N PHE A 611 -23.94 -0.08 -39.62
CA PHE A 611 -24.15 0.83 -40.73
C PHE A 611 -24.67 0.09 -41.95
N ASP A 612 -25.70 0.63 -42.59
CA ASP A 612 -26.16 0.17 -43.90
C ASP A 612 -25.68 1.16 -44.99
N PRO A 613 -24.77 0.74 -45.87
CA PRO A 613 -24.23 1.62 -46.91
C PRO A 613 -25.22 1.90 -48.03
N GLU A 614 -26.34 1.13 -48.15
CA GLU A 614 -27.36 1.38 -49.19
C GLU A 614 -28.30 2.51 -48.80
N THR A 615 -28.57 2.61 -47.51
CA THR A 615 -29.49 3.63 -46.94
C THR A 615 -28.74 4.79 -46.29
N GLU A 616 -27.42 4.69 -46.18
CA GLU A 616 -26.55 5.62 -45.46
C GLU A 616 -27.05 5.86 -44.02
N SER A 617 -27.57 4.81 -43.36
CA SER A 617 -28.14 4.90 -42.02
C SER A 617 -27.56 3.90 -41.04
N TRP A 618 -27.69 4.19 -39.73
CA TRP A 618 -27.29 3.30 -38.65
C TRP A 618 -28.51 2.54 -38.13
N ASP A 619 -28.51 1.22 -38.34
CA ASP A 619 -29.53 0.33 -37.82
C ASP A 619 -29.15 -0.18 -36.44
N GLN A 620 -30.00 0.02 -35.43
CA GLN A 620 -29.82 -0.55 -34.12
C GLN A 620 -29.95 -2.07 -34.17
N MET A 621 -28.87 -2.78 -33.80
CA MET A 621 -28.86 -4.25 -33.76
C MET A 621 -29.42 -4.78 -32.43
N TYR A 622 -28.99 -4.17 -31.32
CA TYR A 622 -29.43 -4.57 -29.99
C TYR A 622 -29.29 -3.43 -28.98
N SER A 623 -29.97 -3.58 -27.86
CA SER A 623 -29.85 -2.73 -26.68
C SER A 623 -29.86 -3.62 -25.46
N ILE A 624 -28.77 -3.60 -24.70
CA ILE A 624 -28.67 -4.36 -23.46
C ILE A 624 -28.89 -3.40 -22.28
N PRO A 625 -30.09 -3.47 -21.65
CA PRO A 625 -30.39 -2.67 -20.46
C PRO A 625 -29.52 -3.17 -19.30
N HIS A 626 -28.97 -2.25 -18.54
CA HIS A 626 -28.22 -2.60 -17.36
C HIS A 626 -29.02 -2.30 -16.09
N ASN A 627 -29.29 -3.34 -15.30
CA ASN A 627 -29.97 -3.21 -14.01
C ASN A 627 -28.93 -2.95 -12.89
N PRO A 628 -29.26 -2.08 -11.90
CA PRO A 628 -28.42 -1.90 -10.73
C PRO A 628 -28.18 -3.25 -10.03
N PHE A 629 -26.95 -3.44 -9.53
CA PHE A 629 -26.65 -4.61 -8.72
C PHE A 629 -27.41 -4.55 -7.40
N THR A 630 -27.72 -5.70 -6.85
CA THR A 630 -28.30 -5.85 -5.52
C THR A 630 -27.24 -6.41 -4.56
N MET A 631 -27.42 -6.22 -3.28
CA MET A 631 -26.58 -6.87 -2.27
C MET A 631 -27.43 -7.87 -1.48
N ASP A 632 -26.85 -9.04 -1.21
CA ASP A 632 -27.46 -10.03 -0.33
C ASP A 632 -27.70 -9.38 1.06
N PRO A 633 -28.95 -9.32 1.53
CA PRO A 633 -29.26 -8.75 2.84
C PRO A 633 -28.59 -9.50 4.01
N ASN A 634 -28.17 -10.75 3.79
CA ASN A 634 -27.47 -11.60 4.76
C ASN A 634 -25.95 -11.59 4.59
N ILE A 635 -25.41 -10.66 3.82
CA ILE A 635 -23.97 -10.56 3.57
C ILE A 635 -23.18 -10.48 4.88
N LYS A 636 -22.17 -11.32 5.01
CA LYS A 636 -21.28 -11.41 6.17
C LYS A 636 -19.97 -10.68 5.90
N HIS A 637 -19.45 -10.02 6.94
CA HIS A 637 -18.20 -9.29 6.83
C HIS A 637 -17.04 -10.22 6.45
N PRO A 638 -16.23 -9.90 5.39
CA PRO A 638 -15.06 -10.68 5.00
C PRO A 638 -13.94 -10.51 6.02
N TYR A 639 -13.17 -11.57 6.27
CA TYR A 639 -12.09 -11.57 7.24
C TYR A 639 -11.05 -12.62 6.92
N MET A 640 -9.84 -12.40 7.43
CA MET A 640 -8.73 -13.35 7.39
C MET A 640 -8.51 -13.95 8.78
N THR A 641 -8.31 -15.27 8.86
CA THR A 641 -7.79 -15.96 10.04
C THR A 641 -6.29 -16.15 9.86
N GLN A 642 -5.51 -15.80 10.87
CA GLN A 642 -4.06 -15.93 10.88
C GLN A 642 -3.58 -16.74 12.09
N PHE A 643 -2.62 -17.61 11.85
CA PHE A 643 -1.81 -18.26 12.87
C PHE A 643 -0.33 -18.04 12.57
N THR A 644 0.44 -17.66 13.58
CA THR A 644 1.88 -17.52 13.48
C THR A 644 2.59 -18.12 14.66
N VAL A 645 3.78 -18.67 14.42
CA VAL A 645 4.71 -19.09 15.47
C VAL A 645 6.13 -18.77 15.01
N GLY A 646 6.94 -18.20 15.90
CA GLY A 646 8.31 -17.81 15.55
C GLY A 646 9.23 -17.77 16.78
N ILE A 647 10.52 -17.85 16.50
CA ILE A 647 11.59 -17.67 17.48
C ILE A 647 12.43 -16.49 17.02
N GLU A 648 12.68 -15.55 17.92
CA GLU A 648 13.58 -14.42 17.71
C GLU A 648 14.72 -14.48 18.74
N ARG A 649 15.96 -14.33 18.28
CA ARG A 649 17.14 -14.40 19.12
C ARG A 649 18.11 -13.25 18.87
N GLU A 650 18.56 -12.61 19.93
CA GLU A 650 19.73 -11.72 19.90
C GLU A 650 21.00 -12.59 19.84
N LEU A 651 21.70 -12.56 18.68
CA LEU A 651 22.92 -13.35 18.46
C LEU A 651 24.13 -12.66 19.09
N PHE A 652 24.22 -11.35 18.87
CA PHE A 652 25.25 -10.46 19.38
C PHE A 652 24.61 -9.12 19.69
N LYS A 653 25.31 -8.23 20.35
CA LYS A 653 24.87 -6.85 20.60
C LYS A 653 24.42 -6.21 19.28
N ASN A 654 23.21 -5.64 19.25
CA ASN A 654 22.58 -5.01 18.09
C ASN A 654 22.28 -5.95 16.93
N THR A 655 22.26 -7.27 17.13
CA THR A 655 22.06 -8.23 16.05
C THR A 655 21.04 -9.27 16.45
N SER A 656 19.93 -9.37 15.73
CA SER A 656 18.92 -10.41 15.93
C SER A 656 18.70 -11.26 14.68
N LEU A 657 18.24 -12.48 14.91
CA LEU A 657 17.77 -13.42 13.92
C LEU A 657 16.39 -13.92 14.34
N GLY A 658 15.42 -13.77 13.45
CA GLY A 658 14.06 -14.29 13.61
C GLY A 658 13.74 -15.34 12.56
N VAL A 659 12.97 -16.36 12.96
CA VAL A 659 12.36 -17.34 12.05
C VAL A 659 10.88 -17.44 12.41
N THR A 660 9.99 -17.18 11.44
CA THR A 660 8.54 -17.16 11.67
C THR A 660 7.83 -18.02 10.63
N TYR A 661 6.96 -18.92 11.08
CA TYR A 661 5.97 -19.61 10.26
C TYR A 661 4.67 -18.80 10.26
N ILE A 662 4.05 -18.63 9.07
CA ILE A 662 2.86 -17.83 8.83
C ILE A 662 1.83 -18.71 8.11
N ASN A 663 0.60 -18.77 8.64
CA ASN A 663 -0.54 -19.40 7.98
C ASN A 663 -1.72 -18.42 7.97
N ARG A 664 -2.33 -18.21 6.80
CA ARG A 664 -3.48 -17.33 6.59
C ARG A 664 -4.57 -18.02 5.77
N LYS A 665 -5.83 -17.75 6.14
CA LYS A 665 -7.01 -18.20 5.40
C LYS A 665 -8.04 -17.08 5.33
N TRP A 666 -8.47 -16.72 4.13
CA TRP A 666 -9.54 -15.75 3.90
C TRP A 666 -10.89 -16.44 3.99
N ASN A 667 -11.86 -15.77 4.62
CA ASN A 667 -13.18 -16.29 4.91
C ASN A 667 -14.25 -15.26 4.49
N ASN A 668 -15.45 -15.73 4.17
CA ASN A 668 -16.58 -14.90 3.71
C ASN A 668 -16.20 -14.10 2.46
N ILE A 669 -15.55 -14.73 1.49
CA ILE A 669 -15.17 -14.09 0.22
C ILE A 669 -16.41 -13.52 -0.44
N ILE A 670 -16.36 -12.24 -0.78
CA ILE A 670 -17.44 -11.54 -1.48
C ILE A 670 -17.17 -11.64 -2.98
N GLY A 671 -18.21 -11.91 -3.75
CA GLY A 671 -18.18 -11.93 -5.20
C GLY A 671 -19.46 -11.37 -5.79
N ARG A 672 -19.50 -11.22 -7.12
CA ARG A 672 -20.72 -10.89 -7.87
C ARG A 672 -21.18 -12.13 -8.63
N TYR A 673 -22.49 -12.30 -8.73
CA TYR A 673 -23.13 -13.45 -9.37
C TYR A 673 -24.38 -13.00 -10.10
N ASN A 674 -24.51 -13.30 -11.40
CA ASN A 674 -25.73 -13.07 -12.15
C ASN A 674 -26.67 -14.29 -11.98
N ARG A 675 -27.77 -14.12 -11.24
CA ARG A 675 -28.73 -15.18 -10.94
C ARG A 675 -29.59 -15.57 -12.14
N ALA A 676 -29.65 -14.70 -13.14
CA ALA A 676 -30.42 -14.95 -14.36
C ALA A 676 -29.64 -15.76 -15.42
N ALA A 677 -28.31 -15.90 -15.28
CA ALA A 677 -27.49 -16.60 -16.25
C ALA A 677 -27.65 -18.13 -16.13
N ASP A 678 -27.83 -18.81 -17.23
CA ASP A 678 -27.87 -20.26 -17.34
C ASP A 678 -26.91 -20.76 -18.44
N TYR A 679 -26.39 -21.96 -18.31
CA TYR A 679 -25.32 -22.47 -19.17
C TYR A 679 -25.59 -23.90 -19.61
N ILE A 680 -25.06 -24.24 -20.80
CA ILE A 680 -25.01 -25.60 -21.34
C ILE A 680 -23.53 -26.02 -21.55
N THR A 681 -23.28 -27.30 -21.49
CA THR A 681 -21.94 -27.85 -21.72
C THR A 681 -21.62 -27.90 -23.22
N ARG A 682 -20.37 -27.56 -23.55
CA ARG A 682 -19.79 -27.66 -24.89
C ARG A 682 -18.39 -28.31 -24.82
N THR A 683 -17.86 -28.66 -25.97
CA THR A 683 -16.49 -29.13 -26.10
C THR A 683 -15.67 -28.05 -26.84
N ALA A 684 -14.56 -27.64 -26.26
CA ALA A 684 -13.54 -26.82 -26.91
C ALA A 684 -12.30 -27.69 -27.14
N SER A 685 -11.89 -27.80 -28.41
CA SER A 685 -10.72 -28.58 -28.80
C SER A 685 -9.52 -27.68 -29.05
N SER A 686 -8.38 -27.97 -28.43
CA SER A 686 -7.12 -27.31 -28.72
C SER A 686 -6.28 -28.16 -29.67
N LEU A 687 -6.06 -27.68 -30.90
CA LEU A 687 -5.17 -28.35 -31.87
C LEU A 687 -3.73 -28.33 -31.38
N GLU A 688 -3.29 -27.27 -30.72
CA GLU A 688 -1.93 -27.12 -30.19
C GLU A 688 -1.62 -28.11 -29.07
N LEU A 689 -2.57 -28.30 -28.15
CA LEU A 689 -2.42 -29.22 -27.02
C LEU A 689 -2.84 -30.64 -27.35
N GLY A 690 -3.56 -30.84 -28.47
CA GLY A 690 -4.14 -32.15 -28.85
C GLY A 690 -5.14 -32.66 -27.82
N GLN A 691 -5.88 -31.76 -27.18
CA GLN A 691 -6.77 -32.08 -26.06
C GLN A 691 -8.11 -31.36 -26.15
N ASP A 692 -9.16 -32.05 -25.71
CA ASP A 692 -10.53 -31.54 -25.60
C ASP A 692 -10.83 -31.13 -24.16
N PHE A 693 -11.57 -30.03 -24.03
CA PHE A 693 -12.00 -29.48 -22.75
C PHE A 693 -13.52 -29.34 -22.72
N THR A 694 -14.12 -29.68 -21.59
CA THR A 694 -15.50 -29.33 -21.31
C THR A 694 -15.59 -27.87 -20.92
N VAL A 695 -16.33 -27.09 -21.66
CA VAL A 695 -16.58 -25.64 -21.44
C VAL A 695 -18.07 -25.38 -21.37
N TYR A 696 -18.46 -24.17 -21.03
CA TYR A 696 -19.84 -23.80 -20.79
C TYR A 696 -20.23 -22.60 -21.62
N GLU A 697 -21.28 -22.77 -22.41
CA GLU A 697 -21.87 -21.71 -23.21
C GLU A 697 -23.11 -21.18 -22.51
N GLN A 698 -23.22 -19.85 -22.34
CA GLN A 698 -24.43 -19.23 -21.81
C GLN A 698 -25.59 -19.44 -22.78
N THR A 699 -26.76 -19.80 -22.29
CA THR A 699 -27.92 -20.02 -23.15
C THR A 699 -28.37 -18.70 -23.79
N ALA A 700 -28.83 -18.78 -25.05
CA ALA A 700 -29.26 -17.58 -25.80
C ALA A 700 -30.38 -16.82 -25.09
N GLU A 701 -31.26 -17.54 -24.40
CA GLU A 701 -32.42 -16.99 -23.66
C GLU A 701 -31.98 -16.14 -22.44
N THR A 702 -30.76 -16.33 -21.93
CA THR A 702 -30.26 -15.64 -20.72
C THR A 702 -29.17 -14.60 -21.01
N LEU A 703 -28.73 -14.43 -22.27
CA LEU A 703 -27.68 -13.48 -22.62
C LEU A 703 -27.98 -12.04 -22.21
N ASP A 704 -29.22 -11.61 -22.44
CA ASP A 704 -29.69 -10.24 -22.17
C ASP A 704 -30.24 -10.06 -20.76
N LEU A 705 -30.19 -11.11 -19.93
CA LEU A 705 -30.74 -11.07 -18.58
C LEU A 705 -29.66 -10.65 -17.57
N SER A 706 -29.99 -9.66 -16.77
CA SER A 706 -29.09 -9.09 -15.75
C SER A 706 -29.78 -9.04 -14.39
N ASP A 707 -29.41 -9.96 -13.49
CA ASP A 707 -29.82 -9.98 -12.09
C ASP A 707 -28.60 -10.22 -11.20
N PHE A 708 -27.73 -9.21 -11.13
CA PHE A 708 -26.49 -9.29 -10.36
C PHE A 708 -26.73 -9.09 -8.87
N VAL A 709 -26.22 -10.03 -8.09
CA VAL A 709 -26.13 -9.94 -6.63
C VAL A 709 -24.68 -9.93 -6.17
N ILE A 710 -24.37 -9.08 -5.20
CA ILE A 710 -23.11 -9.07 -4.45
C ILE A 710 -23.33 -9.86 -3.16
N ALA A 711 -22.63 -10.96 -2.97
CA ALA A 711 -22.85 -11.90 -1.87
C ALA A 711 -21.56 -12.59 -1.43
N ASN A 712 -21.61 -13.30 -0.30
CA ASN A 712 -20.55 -14.27 0.06
C ASN A 712 -20.75 -15.53 -0.76
N ILE A 713 -20.03 -15.65 -1.86
CA ILE A 713 -20.19 -16.74 -2.81
C ILE A 713 -19.63 -18.05 -2.27
N THR A 714 -20.40 -19.13 -2.41
CA THR A 714 -20.05 -20.47 -1.98
C THR A 714 -20.51 -21.49 -3.00
N LYS A 715 -19.86 -22.67 -3.05
CA LYS A 715 -20.38 -23.80 -3.82
C LYS A 715 -21.63 -24.35 -3.11
N SER A 716 -22.80 -24.03 -3.63
CA SER A 716 -24.12 -24.40 -3.04
C SER A 716 -25.21 -24.40 -4.09
N ALA A 717 -26.41 -24.85 -3.70
CA ALA A 717 -27.59 -24.79 -4.58
C ALA A 717 -28.04 -23.36 -4.91
N ASP A 718 -27.71 -22.38 -4.07
CA ASP A 718 -28.03 -20.96 -4.32
C ASP A 718 -27.13 -20.35 -5.41
N PHE A 719 -26.00 -20.98 -5.70
CA PHE A 719 -25.01 -20.58 -6.71
C PHE A 719 -24.63 -21.78 -7.59
N PRO A 720 -25.52 -22.27 -8.45
CA PRO A 720 -25.38 -23.56 -9.16
C PRO A 720 -24.15 -23.58 -10.10
N TRP A 721 -23.75 -22.45 -10.64
CA TRP A 721 -22.60 -22.35 -11.56
C TRP A 721 -21.26 -22.11 -10.88
N VAL A 722 -21.21 -22.12 -9.55
CA VAL A 722 -19.95 -22.13 -8.76
C VAL A 722 -19.46 -23.58 -8.64
N LEU A 723 -18.62 -24.01 -9.58
CA LEU A 723 -18.21 -25.41 -9.68
C LEU A 723 -17.17 -25.79 -8.63
N GLU A 724 -16.39 -24.84 -8.12
CA GLU A 724 -15.37 -25.04 -7.07
C GLU A 724 -15.63 -24.12 -5.88
N GLN A 725 -15.36 -24.62 -4.64
CA GLN A 725 -15.48 -23.78 -3.45
C GLN A 725 -14.51 -22.60 -3.50
N PRO A 726 -14.98 -21.35 -3.44
CA PRO A 726 -14.11 -20.18 -3.35
C PRO A 726 -13.26 -20.26 -2.08
N TYR A 727 -11.95 -20.24 -2.23
CA TYR A 727 -11.01 -20.16 -1.11
C TYR A 727 -9.74 -19.44 -1.51
N ARG A 728 -9.06 -18.88 -0.51
CA ARG A 728 -7.71 -18.33 -0.60
C ARG A 728 -6.97 -18.59 0.69
N LYS A 729 -5.72 -19.03 0.60
CA LYS A 729 -4.84 -19.27 1.73
C LYS A 729 -3.39 -18.91 1.39
N TYR A 730 -2.61 -18.61 2.42
CA TYR A 730 -1.18 -18.39 2.34
C TYR A 730 -0.47 -19.18 3.45
N GLU A 731 0.64 -19.79 3.10
CA GLU A 731 1.56 -20.49 4.02
C GLU A 731 2.97 -20.05 3.68
N GLY A 732 3.77 -19.70 4.71
CA GLY A 732 5.13 -19.25 4.47
C GLY A 732 6.03 -19.34 5.69
N ILE A 733 7.33 -19.30 5.41
CA ILE A 733 8.40 -19.18 6.41
C ILE A 733 9.18 -17.92 6.08
N GLU A 734 9.39 -17.08 7.08
CA GLU A 734 10.26 -15.91 7.01
C GLU A 734 11.48 -16.13 7.88
N VAL A 735 12.65 -15.78 7.35
CA VAL A 735 13.91 -15.62 8.09
C VAL A 735 14.31 -14.16 7.99
N LEU A 736 14.45 -13.49 9.13
CA LEU A 736 14.79 -12.07 9.23
C LEU A 736 16.08 -11.91 10.07
N PHE A 737 17.12 -11.37 9.46
CA PHE A 737 18.35 -10.96 10.13
C PHE A 737 18.42 -9.44 10.19
N ASN A 738 18.60 -8.90 11.38
CA ASN A 738 18.66 -7.45 11.61
C ASN A 738 19.89 -7.09 12.44
N LYS A 739 20.84 -6.39 11.80
CA LYS A 739 22.01 -5.79 12.44
C LYS A 739 21.86 -4.27 12.42
N ARG A 740 21.55 -3.69 13.58
CA ARG A 740 21.46 -2.23 13.75
C ARG A 740 22.83 -1.58 13.53
N PHE A 741 22.81 -0.30 13.12
CA PHE A 741 24.06 0.43 12.87
C PHE A 741 24.96 0.44 14.10
N SER A 742 26.10 -0.18 13.97
CA SER A 742 27.21 -0.15 14.95
C SER A 742 28.48 -0.63 14.27
N SER A 743 29.64 -0.23 14.77
CA SER A 743 30.94 -0.58 14.18
C SER A 743 31.02 -0.25 12.67
N ARG A 744 30.43 0.88 12.28
CA ARG A 744 30.39 1.43 10.90
C ARG A 744 29.53 0.67 9.89
N TRP A 745 28.68 -0.28 10.31
CA TRP A 745 27.80 -0.96 9.37
C TRP A 745 26.46 -1.36 9.96
N GLN A 746 25.48 -1.52 9.08
CA GLN A 746 24.17 -2.09 9.35
C GLN A 746 23.76 -3.03 8.23
N LEU A 747 22.90 -4.01 8.52
CA LEU A 747 22.32 -4.93 7.54
C LEU A 747 20.92 -5.37 7.98
N LEU A 748 19.97 -5.23 7.07
CA LEU A 748 18.67 -5.88 7.13
C LEU A 748 18.65 -6.90 6.01
N ALA A 749 18.51 -8.18 6.35
CA ALA A 749 18.44 -9.28 5.39
C ALA A 749 17.23 -10.13 5.67
N SER A 750 16.49 -10.51 4.64
CA SER A 750 15.34 -11.39 4.76
C SER A 750 15.29 -12.42 3.65
N TRP A 751 14.74 -13.56 3.98
CA TRP A 751 14.32 -14.59 3.05
C TRP A 751 12.92 -15.05 3.42
N VAL A 752 12.01 -14.99 2.46
CA VAL A 752 10.65 -15.49 2.60
C VAL A 752 10.44 -16.59 1.58
N TYR A 753 10.04 -17.75 2.07
CA TYR A 753 9.48 -18.83 1.27
C TYR A 753 7.99 -18.86 1.52
N GLY A 754 7.16 -18.68 0.48
CA GLY A 754 5.73 -18.60 0.64
C GLY A 754 4.95 -19.20 -0.52
N ARG A 755 3.70 -19.57 -0.25
CA ARG A 755 2.74 -20.06 -1.24
C ARG A 755 1.36 -19.45 -0.99
N ALA A 756 0.87 -18.68 -1.96
CA ALA A 756 -0.50 -18.22 -2.03
C ALA A 756 -1.29 -19.13 -2.95
N THR A 757 -2.28 -19.83 -2.43
CA THR A 757 -3.07 -20.80 -3.21
C THR A 757 -4.56 -20.55 -3.05
N GLY A 758 -5.34 -20.88 -4.08
CA GLY A 758 -6.78 -20.66 -4.06
C GLY A 758 -7.49 -21.07 -5.33
N THR A 759 -8.78 -20.81 -5.37
CA THR A 759 -9.63 -20.89 -6.55
C THR A 759 -10.05 -19.50 -7.04
N VAL A 760 -9.86 -18.47 -6.19
CA VAL A 760 -10.10 -17.06 -6.53
C VAL A 760 -8.82 -16.26 -6.36
N ASP A 761 -8.56 -15.31 -7.26
CA ASP A 761 -7.32 -14.58 -7.30
C ASP A 761 -7.16 -13.60 -6.12
N ASN A 762 -5.94 -13.14 -5.91
CA ASN A 762 -5.57 -12.10 -4.96
C ASN A 762 -5.30 -10.75 -5.68
N GLY A 763 -5.91 -10.52 -6.82
CA GLY A 763 -5.86 -9.27 -7.55
C GLY A 763 -6.58 -8.12 -6.87
N PHE A 764 -6.93 -7.11 -7.64
CA PHE A 764 -7.63 -5.93 -7.15
C PHE A 764 -9.03 -6.27 -6.62
N ALA A 765 -9.48 -5.58 -5.55
CA ALA A 765 -10.80 -5.79 -4.94
C ALA A 765 -11.98 -5.56 -5.92
N PHE A 766 -11.75 -4.79 -6.98
CA PHE A 766 -12.75 -4.55 -8.03
C PHE A 766 -13.17 -5.83 -8.75
N ASP A 767 -12.23 -6.74 -8.97
CA ASP A 767 -12.52 -8.09 -9.52
C ASP A 767 -13.09 -9.01 -8.42
N ILE A 768 -13.22 -8.49 -7.20
CA ILE A 768 -13.70 -9.19 -6.00
C ILE A 768 -12.99 -10.53 -5.84
N GLY A 769 -11.69 -10.53 -6.11
CA GLY A 769 -10.85 -11.72 -6.03
C GLY A 769 -11.10 -12.74 -7.14
N ALA A 770 -11.98 -12.44 -8.09
CA ALA A 770 -12.19 -13.23 -9.31
C ALA A 770 -12.29 -12.29 -10.50
N ALA A 771 -11.46 -12.48 -11.48
CA ALA A 771 -11.61 -11.80 -12.75
C ALA A 771 -12.96 -12.20 -13.36
N GLY A 772 -13.98 -11.36 -13.23
CA GLY A 772 -15.26 -11.58 -13.85
C GLY A 772 -16.39 -12.00 -12.90
N ASN A 773 -17.47 -12.48 -13.49
CA ASN A 773 -18.66 -12.91 -12.81
C ASN A 773 -18.50 -14.33 -12.27
N MET A 774 -18.70 -14.55 -10.99
CA MET A 774 -18.58 -15.90 -10.37
C MET A 774 -19.66 -16.88 -10.82
N ASN A 775 -20.67 -16.43 -11.59
CA ASN A 775 -21.62 -17.30 -12.26
C ASN A 775 -21.08 -17.95 -13.54
N ASP A 776 -19.96 -17.45 -14.13
CA ASP A 776 -19.38 -18.10 -15.31
C ASP A 776 -18.67 -19.39 -14.89
N PRO A 777 -19.19 -20.57 -15.26
CA PRO A 777 -18.60 -21.85 -14.88
C PRO A 777 -17.20 -22.06 -15.50
N ASN A 778 -16.86 -21.36 -16.58
CA ASN A 778 -15.56 -21.48 -17.23
C ASN A 778 -14.42 -20.95 -16.35
N MET A 779 -14.67 -19.98 -15.46
CA MET A 779 -13.68 -19.49 -14.52
C MET A 779 -13.24 -20.54 -13.49
N TRP A 780 -14.01 -21.59 -13.29
CA TRP A 780 -13.73 -22.66 -12.34
C TRP A 780 -12.93 -23.83 -12.94
N ILE A 781 -12.77 -23.87 -14.28
CA ILE A 781 -11.97 -24.89 -14.98
C ILE A 781 -10.52 -24.73 -14.55
N ASN A 782 -9.93 -25.76 -13.95
CA ASN A 782 -8.55 -25.78 -13.44
C ASN A 782 -8.19 -24.60 -12.51
N ALA A 783 -9.18 -23.97 -11.88
CA ALA A 783 -9.00 -22.75 -11.07
C ALA A 783 -8.21 -22.94 -9.78
N LYS A 784 -8.04 -24.18 -9.32
CA LYS A 784 -7.32 -24.53 -8.08
C LYS A 784 -5.81 -24.55 -8.30
N GLY A 785 -5.08 -23.73 -7.57
CA GLY A 785 -3.62 -23.73 -7.66
C GLY A 785 -2.98 -22.47 -7.07
N HIS A 786 -1.80 -22.10 -7.57
CA HIS A 786 -1.09 -20.87 -7.17
C HIS A 786 -1.77 -19.63 -7.70
N LEU A 787 -1.86 -18.59 -6.87
CA LEU A 787 -2.43 -17.30 -7.25
C LEU A 787 -1.42 -16.48 -8.06
N THR A 788 -1.90 -15.49 -8.81
CA THR A 788 -1.04 -14.70 -9.72
C THR A 788 0.10 -14.02 -8.96
N ASN A 789 -0.17 -13.38 -7.82
CA ASN A 789 0.85 -12.73 -7.00
C ASN A 789 1.38 -13.71 -5.93
N ASP A 790 2.15 -14.71 -6.37
CA ASP A 790 2.72 -15.76 -5.50
C ASP A 790 4.21 -15.99 -5.78
N PRO A 791 5.09 -15.02 -5.44
CA PRO A 791 6.52 -15.25 -5.53
C PRO A 791 6.96 -16.27 -4.47
N THR A 792 7.37 -17.46 -4.92
CA THR A 792 7.76 -18.58 -4.04
C THR A 792 8.95 -18.24 -3.16
N HIS A 793 9.93 -17.50 -3.68
CA HIS A 793 11.11 -17.04 -2.94
C HIS A 793 11.28 -15.54 -3.07
N MET A 794 11.45 -14.87 -1.95
CA MET A 794 11.83 -13.45 -1.87
C MET A 794 13.05 -13.30 -0.99
N ILE A 795 14.15 -12.81 -1.55
CA ILE A 795 15.39 -12.47 -0.84
C ILE A 795 15.55 -10.97 -0.91
N LYS A 796 15.74 -10.29 0.22
CA LYS A 796 16.04 -8.85 0.26
C LYS A 796 17.21 -8.60 1.20
N LEU A 797 18.20 -7.85 0.72
CA LEU A 797 19.39 -7.48 1.47
C LEU A 797 19.57 -5.97 1.37
N GLN A 798 19.54 -5.30 2.50
CA GLN A 798 19.71 -3.85 2.58
C GLN A 798 20.80 -3.53 3.61
N GLY A 799 21.89 -2.93 3.18
CA GLY A 799 23.00 -2.66 4.05
C GLY A 799 23.75 -1.38 3.74
N THR A 800 24.32 -0.78 4.78
CA THR A 800 25.20 0.40 4.68
C THR A 800 26.52 0.08 5.38
N TYR A 801 27.63 0.43 4.74
CA TYR A 801 28.96 0.39 5.32
C TYR A 801 29.63 1.77 5.20
N VAL A 802 30.13 2.31 6.32
CA VAL A 802 30.83 3.59 6.33
C VAL A 802 32.35 3.32 6.23
N LEU A 803 32.89 3.64 5.07
CA LEU A 803 34.30 3.58 4.74
C LEU A 803 35.08 4.69 5.48
N PRO A 804 36.44 4.64 5.53
CA PRO A 804 37.22 5.79 5.92
C PRO A 804 36.88 7.06 5.15
N LEU A 805 37.19 8.22 5.72
CA LEU A 805 36.91 9.54 5.11
C LEU A 805 35.41 9.89 4.98
N ASP A 806 34.55 9.32 5.82
CA ASP A 806 33.09 9.55 5.81
C ASP A 806 32.44 9.31 4.43
N ILE A 807 32.86 8.22 3.78
CA ILE A 807 32.23 7.71 2.56
C ILE A 807 31.31 6.58 2.96
N SER A 808 30.03 6.68 2.67
CA SER A 808 29.08 5.58 2.87
C SER A 808 28.76 4.87 1.56
N LEU A 809 28.82 3.54 1.62
CA LEU A 809 28.36 2.64 0.56
C LEU A 809 27.10 1.95 1.06
N THR A 810 25.98 2.16 0.37
CA THR A 810 24.71 1.50 0.66
C THR A 810 24.28 0.65 -0.52
N GLY A 811 23.89 -0.59 -0.23
CA GLY A 811 23.36 -1.53 -1.21
C GLY A 811 21.97 -1.98 -0.86
N TYR A 812 21.15 -2.15 -1.89
CA TYR A 812 19.84 -2.80 -1.83
C TYR A 812 19.74 -3.84 -2.93
N PHE A 813 19.69 -5.10 -2.52
CA PHE A 813 19.51 -6.24 -3.41
C PHE A 813 18.18 -6.90 -3.15
N TRP A 814 17.47 -7.26 -4.23
CA TRP A 814 16.35 -8.20 -4.15
C TRP A 814 16.47 -9.28 -5.21
N GLY A 815 16.15 -10.52 -4.79
CA GLY A 815 15.97 -11.68 -5.63
C GLY A 815 14.56 -12.21 -5.41
N ILE A 816 13.67 -12.09 -6.40
CA ILE A 816 12.25 -12.44 -6.26
C ILE A 816 11.87 -13.36 -7.41
N THR A 817 11.34 -14.55 -7.10
CA THR A 817 10.72 -15.44 -8.10
C THR A 817 9.59 -14.68 -8.78
N GLY A 818 9.52 -14.73 -10.11
CA GLY A 818 8.44 -14.10 -10.84
C GLY A 818 7.06 -14.67 -10.46
N ASP A 819 6.01 -13.94 -10.83
CA ASP A 819 4.64 -14.31 -10.52
C ASP A 819 4.24 -15.65 -11.16
N ALA A 820 3.26 -16.32 -10.58
CA ALA A 820 2.73 -17.56 -11.12
C ALA A 820 1.90 -17.32 -12.39
N TRP A 821 2.02 -18.19 -13.37
CA TRP A 821 1.25 -18.13 -14.60
C TRP A 821 0.77 -19.51 -15.06
N THR A 822 -0.21 -19.52 -15.97
CA THR A 822 -0.84 -20.74 -16.51
C THR A 822 -1.15 -20.52 -17.97
N THR A 823 -0.99 -21.55 -18.77
CA THR A 823 -1.47 -21.54 -20.16
C THR A 823 -2.98 -21.43 -20.18
N ARG A 824 -3.51 -20.51 -20.97
CA ARG A 824 -4.95 -20.28 -21.11
C ARG A 824 -5.37 -20.52 -22.57
N LEU A 825 -6.49 -21.22 -22.76
CA LEU A 825 -7.08 -21.38 -24.08
C LEU A 825 -8.13 -20.31 -24.32
N LEU A 826 -8.02 -19.60 -25.44
CA LEU A 826 -9.07 -18.75 -25.99
C LEU A 826 -9.87 -19.57 -26.99
N THR A 827 -11.18 -19.61 -26.86
CA THR A 827 -12.05 -20.35 -27.75
C THR A 827 -12.54 -19.48 -28.93
N GLU A 828 -13.13 -20.11 -29.91
CA GLU A 828 -14.05 -19.44 -30.84
C GLU A 828 -15.21 -18.79 -30.09
N ALA A 829 -15.96 -17.91 -30.75
CA ALA A 829 -17.06 -17.20 -30.13
C ALA A 829 -18.24 -18.14 -29.86
N PHE A 830 -18.65 -18.21 -28.60
CA PHE A 830 -19.93 -18.76 -28.14
C PHE A 830 -20.99 -17.64 -28.02
N ASN A 831 -22.16 -17.96 -27.51
CA ASN A 831 -23.23 -16.96 -27.32
C ASN A 831 -22.75 -15.76 -26.46
N GLN A 832 -21.98 -16.00 -25.38
CA GLN A 832 -21.40 -14.97 -24.54
C GLN A 832 -20.07 -14.37 -25.09
N GLY A 833 -19.72 -14.64 -26.34
CA GLY A 833 -18.44 -14.28 -26.95
C GLY A 833 -17.34 -15.31 -26.70
N GLN A 834 -16.12 -14.94 -27.00
CA GLN A 834 -14.96 -15.79 -26.73
C GLN A 834 -14.75 -16.00 -25.24
N ILE A 835 -14.46 -17.21 -24.82
CA ILE A 835 -14.12 -17.54 -23.42
C ILE A 835 -12.64 -17.88 -23.30
N THR A 836 -12.09 -17.55 -22.14
CA THR A 836 -10.70 -17.90 -21.79
C THR A 836 -10.69 -18.67 -20.49
N PHE A 837 -10.07 -19.85 -20.47
CA PHE A 837 -9.96 -20.70 -19.28
C PHE A 837 -8.56 -21.31 -19.14
N PHE A 838 -8.23 -21.86 -17.98
CA PHE A 838 -6.96 -22.52 -17.74
C PHE A 838 -6.94 -23.93 -18.32
N THR A 839 -5.91 -24.25 -19.10
CA THR A 839 -5.74 -25.59 -19.72
C THR A 839 -5.15 -26.62 -18.73
N GLU A 840 -4.54 -26.15 -17.66
CA GLU A 840 -3.88 -26.91 -16.61
C GLU A 840 -4.16 -26.26 -15.25
N ALA A 841 -3.72 -26.88 -14.16
CA ALA A 841 -3.91 -26.33 -12.83
C ALA A 841 -3.37 -24.91 -12.74
N ARG A 842 -4.12 -23.99 -12.13
CA ARG A 842 -3.76 -22.59 -11.97
C ARG A 842 -2.36 -22.43 -11.39
N GLY A 843 -1.54 -21.55 -11.97
CA GLY A 843 -0.21 -21.20 -11.48
C GLY A 843 0.79 -22.36 -11.56
N SER A 844 0.66 -23.26 -12.56
CA SER A 844 1.58 -24.38 -12.79
C SER A 844 3.01 -23.96 -13.04
N HIS A 845 3.21 -22.72 -13.49
CA HIS A 845 4.50 -22.16 -13.87
C HIS A 845 4.77 -20.85 -13.14
N HIS A 846 6.04 -20.43 -13.10
CA HIS A 846 6.48 -19.12 -12.61
C HIS A 846 7.37 -18.44 -13.64
N TYR A 847 7.31 -17.13 -13.73
CA TYR A 847 8.29 -16.34 -14.46
C TYR A 847 9.67 -16.46 -13.81
N PRO A 848 10.76 -16.19 -14.54
CA PRO A 848 12.12 -16.24 -14.01
C PRO A 848 12.33 -15.35 -12.78
N MET A 849 13.29 -15.72 -11.93
CA MET A 849 13.67 -14.92 -10.77
C MET A 849 14.41 -13.65 -11.18
N GLN A 850 13.83 -12.50 -10.85
CA GLN A 850 14.46 -11.18 -10.99
C GLN A 850 15.54 -10.99 -9.92
N LYS A 851 16.72 -10.45 -10.29
CA LYS A 851 17.88 -10.24 -9.40
C LYS A 851 18.45 -8.84 -9.60
N ILE A 852 18.00 -7.90 -8.82
CA ILE A 852 18.38 -6.49 -8.95
C ILE A 852 19.25 -6.05 -7.78
N LEU A 853 20.33 -5.36 -8.07
CA LEU A 853 21.19 -4.67 -7.10
C LEU A 853 21.20 -3.18 -7.40
N ASN A 854 20.84 -2.37 -6.42
CA ASN A 854 21.01 -0.92 -6.44
C ASN A 854 22.12 -0.53 -5.45
N LEU A 855 22.97 0.43 -5.84
CA LEU A 855 24.05 0.94 -5.02
C LEU A 855 24.00 2.46 -4.91
N ARG A 856 24.29 3.00 -3.71
CA ARG A 856 24.54 4.43 -3.45
C ARG A 856 25.93 4.59 -2.86
N LEU A 857 26.70 5.52 -3.42
CA LEU A 857 27.92 6.04 -2.83
C LEU A 857 27.66 7.48 -2.39
N GLU A 858 27.84 7.79 -1.11
CA GLU A 858 27.71 9.15 -0.57
C GLU A 858 28.99 9.58 0.13
N LYS A 859 29.52 10.75 -0.22
CA LYS A 859 30.62 11.41 0.49
C LYS A 859 30.10 12.62 1.23
N ILE A 860 30.28 12.64 2.56
CA ILE A 860 29.89 13.76 3.42
C ILE A 860 31.10 14.62 3.73
N PHE A 861 30.97 15.93 3.54
CA PHE A 861 31.91 16.95 3.92
C PHE A 861 31.35 17.73 5.11
N THR A 862 32.07 17.76 6.24
CA THR A 862 31.68 18.56 7.40
C THR A 862 32.30 19.96 7.29
N LEU A 863 31.44 20.98 7.20
CA LEU A 863 31.82 22.40 7.04
C LEU A 863 31.59 23.13 8.36
N ALA A 864 32.60 23.89 8.85
CA ALA A 864 32.49 24.66 10.07
C ALA A 864 31.97 23.89 11.31
N LYS A 865 32.24 22.56 11.37
CA LYS A 865 31.79 21.63 12.44
C LYS A 865 30.27 21.50 12.62
N LYS A 866 29.46 22.25 11.88
CA LYS A 866 28.00 22.28 12.02
C LYS A 866 27.27 21.86 10.75
N TYR A 867 27.74 22.30 9.59
CA TYR A 867 27.07 22.05 8.31
C TYR A 867 27.65 20.80 7.65
N ARG A 868 26.80 20.05 6.98
CA ARG A 868 27.19 18.83 6.25
C ARG A 868 26.73 18.93 4.80
N LEU A 869 27.68 18.73 3.87
CA LEU A 869 27.41 18.66 2.44
C LEU A 869 27.67 17.22 1.97
N GLY A 870 26.64 16.55 1.50
CA GLY A 870 26.70 15.20 0.91
C GLY A 870 26.68 15.28 -0.61
N LEU A 871 27.58 14.53 -1.26
CA LEU A 871 27.54 14.25 -2.70
C LEU A 871 27.16 12.79 -2.89
N MET A 872 26.11 12.52 -3.66
CA MET A 872 25.55 11.20 -3.85
C MET A 872 25.65 10.75 -5.31
N PHE A 873 25.97 9.47 -5.49
CA PHE A 873 25.93 8.78 -6.76
C PHE A 873 25.19 7.45 -6.61
N ASP A 874 24.10 7.32 -7.32
CA ASP A 874 23.26 6.12 -7.33
C ASP A 874 23.41 5.38 -8.65
N VAL A 875 23.43 4.05 -8.55
CA VAL A 875 23.32 3.15 -9.70
C VAL A 875 22.20 2.15 -9.41
N PHE A 876 21.18 2.16 -10.23
CA PHE A 876 20.06 1.21 -10.18
C PHE A 876 20.32 0.08 -11.17
N ASN A 877 19.95 -1.14 -10.81
CA ASN A 877 20.18 -2.35 -11.60
C ASN A 877 21.65 -2.43 -12.07
N VAL A 878 22.58 -2.51 -11.12
CA VAL A 878 24.05 -2.51 -11.36
C VAL A 878 24.47 -3.56 -12.39
N PHE A 879 23.83 -4.73 -12.36
CA PHE A 879 24.16 -5.85 -13.29
C PHE A 879 23.53 -5.68 -14.67
N ASN A 880 22.66 -4.69 -14.86
CA ASN A 880 21.84 -4.53 -16.06
C ASN A 880 21.01 -5.79 -16.34
N ASP A 881 20.45 -6.38 -15.27
CA ASP A 881 19.58 -7.55 -15.35
C ASP A 881 18.38 -7.26 -16.28
N ASP A 882 18.14 -8.14 -17.22
CA ASP A 882 17.13 -8.06 -18.26
C ASP A 882 16.08 -9.19 -18.15
N THR A 883 15.91 -9.72 -16.94
CA THR A 883 14.99 -10.82 -16.66
C THR A 883 13.62 -10.57 -17.26
N ILE A 884 13.08 -11.58 -17.91
CA ILE A 884 11.71 -11.59 -18.44
C ILE A 884 10.74 -11.56 -17.26
N MET A 885 9.91 -10.52 -17.20
CA MET A 885 8.92 -10.33 -16.14
C MET A 885 7.55 -10.89 -16.55
N SER A 886 7.21 -10.86 -17.84
CA SER A 886 5.97 -11.44 -18.33
C SER A 886 6.03 -11.74 -19.83
N TRP A 887 5.26 -12.73 -20.24
CA TRP A 887 4.94 -13.05 -21.63
C TRP A 887 3.45 -13.36 -21.79
N GLY A 888 2.99 -13.50 -23.04
CA GLY A 888 1.64 -13.95 -23.34
C GLY A 888 1.43 -15.39 -22.87
N THR A 889 0.33 -15.65 -22.16
CA THR A 889 -0.03 -16.99 -21.66
C THR A 889 -1.25 -17.57 -22.35
N ARG A 890 -1.78 -16.89 -23.35
CA ARG A 890 -2.99 -17.26 -24.05
C ARG A 890 -2.64 -17.89 -25.40
N ILE A 891 -3.18 -19.07 -25.65
CA ILE A 891 -3.10 -19.85 -26.90
C ILE A 891 -4.51 -20.06 -27.47
N GLY A 892 -4.62 -20.63 -28.67
CA GLY A 892 -5.87 -21.00 -29.30
C GLY A 892 -6.41 -19.95 -30.25
N PHE A 893 -7.71 -20.05 -30.58
CA PHE A 893 -8.36 -19.26 -31.63
C PHE A 893 -8.33 -17.77 -31.27
N ASP A 894 -7.67 -16.99 -32.11
CA ASP A 894 -7.80 -15.53 -32.08
C ASP A 894 -8.70 -15.13 -33.25
N TRP A 895 -9.74 -14.36 -33.00
CA TRP A 895 -10.74 -13.98 -33.97
C TRP A 895 -10.15 -13.30 -35.20
N PHE A 896 -8.95 -12.85 -35.08
CA PHE A 896 -8.22 -12.16 -36.12
C PHE A 896 -7.19 -13.03 -36.88
N THR A 897 -6.97 -14.29 -36.51
CA THR A 897 -5.92 -15.11 -37.12
C THR A 897 -6.27 -15.64 -38.51
N ALA A 898 -7.56 -15.73 -38.85
CA ALA A 898 -7.95 -16.25 -40.16
C ALA A 898 -7.73 -15.25 -41.31
N ASP A 899 -7.83 -13.93 -41.02
CA ASP A 899 -7.88 -12.89 -42.07
C ASP A 899 -6.91 -11.71 -41.85
N SER A 900 -5.97 -11.80 -40.88
CA SER A 900 -5.04 -10.71 -40.64
C SER A 900 -3.79 -10.78 -41.51
N PRO A 901 -3.29 -9.65 -42.04
CA PRO A 901 -2.04 -9.63 -42.76
C PRO A 901 -0.89 -10.16 -41.91
N GLU A 902 -0.02 -11.00 -42.49
CA GLU A 902 1.25 -11.40 -41.85
C GLU A 902 1.98 -10.16 -41.29
N GLY A 903 2.24 -10.17 -39.99
CA GLY A 903 2.99 -9.09 -39.34
C GLY A 903 2.20 -8.13 -38.42
N SER A 904 0.90 -8.32 -38.21
CA SER A 904 0.13 -7.51 -37.27
C SER A 904 0.56 -7.75 -35.82
N PRO A 905 0.98 -6.72 -35.04
CA PRO A 905 1.57 -6.90 -33.72
C PRO A 905 0.58 -7.34 -32.62
N SER A 906 -0.71 -7.43 -32.91
CA SER A 906 -1.76 -7.79 -31.95
C SER A 906 -1.96 -9.30 -31.74
N TYR A 907 -1.26 -10.15 -32.51
CA TYR A 907 -1.48 -11.60 -32.48
C TYR A 907 -0.42 -12.31 -31.68
N SER A 908 -0.88 -13.04 -30.68
CA SER A 908 -0.07 -14.09 -30.11
C SER A 908 0.15 -15.11 -31.22
N SER A 909 1.42 -15.28 -31.61
CA SER A 909 1.82 -16.51 -32.29
C SER A 909 1.25 -17.71 -31.51
N THR A 910 1.02 -18.80 -32.22
CA THR A 910 0.54 -20.06 -31.67
C THR A 910 1.31 -20.59 -30.48
N ASP A 911 2.49 -20.07 -30.12
CA ASP A 911 3.29 -20.51 -28.96
C ASP A 911 2.99 -19.79 -27.66
N GLY A 912 2.10 -18.80 -27.65
CA GLY A 912 1.67 -18.07 -26.45
C GLY A 912 2.78 -17.32 -25.68
N HIS A 913 4.03 -17.42 -26.10
CA HIS A 913 5.19 -16.93 -25.36
C HIS A 913 5.70 -15.56 -25.85
N ARG A 914 4.88 -14.77 -26.52
CA ARG A 914 5.26 -13.41 -26.90
C ARG A 914 5.65 -12.58 -25.68
N LEU A 915 6.87 -12.07 -25.64
CA LEU A 915 7.39 -11.25 -24.56
C LEU A 915 6.56 -9.96 -24.41
N ARG A 916 6.24 -9.61 -23.17
CA ARG A 916 5.45 -8.42 -22.80
C ARG A 916 6.21 -7.43 -21.93
N SER A 917 7.08 -7.91 -21.05
CA SER A 917 7.88 -7.04 -20.19
C SER A 917 9.18 -7.70 -19.75
N ILE A 918 10.22 -6.87 -19.61
CA ILE A 918 11.54 -7.23 -19.08
C ILE A 918 11.94 -6.23 -17.99
N SER A 919 12.93 -6.57 -17.17
CA SER A 919 13.49 -5.67 -16.16
C SER A 919 13.99 -4.35 -16.77
N MET A 920 13.83 -3.25 -16.04
CA MET A 920 14.33 -1.94 -16.46
C MET A 920 15.86 -1.95 -16.54
N PRO A 921 16.47 -1.32 -17.57
CA PRO A 921 17.92 -1.30 -17.73
C PRO A 921 18.60 -0.51 -16.60
N ARG A 922 19.93 -0.68 -16.49
CA ARG A 922 20.73 0.07 -15.51
C ARG A 922 20.59 1.58 -15.70
N GLN A 923 20.41 2.29 -14.58
CA GLN A 923 20.27 3.75 -14.55
C GLN A 923 21.24 4.35 -13.54
N ALA A 924 21.64 5.61 -13.75
CA ALA A 924 22.50 6.39 -12.84
C ALA A 924 21.82 7.70 -12.45
N ARG A 925 22.06 8.15 -11.20
CA ARG A 925 21.55 9.41 -10.66
C ARG A 925 22.63 10.11 -9.84
N LEU A 926 22.65 11.43 -9.88
CA LEU A 926 23.49 12.28 -9.08
C LEU A 926 22.65 13.08 -8.09
N GLY A 927 23.16 13.25 -6.87
CA GLY A 927 22.49 14.04 -5.84
C GLY A 927 23.44 14.89 -5.03
N ILE A 928 22.92 16.01 -4.53
CA ILE A 928 23.60 16.89 -3.59
C ILE A 928 22.67 17.16 -2.42
N ARG A 929 23.18 17.02 -1.19
CA ARG A 929 22.44 17.21 0.05
C ARG A 929 23.18 18.15 0.99
N PHE A 930 22.51 19.19 1.45
CA PHE A 930 23.02 20.10 2.47
C PHE A 930 22.18 19.99 3.75
N MET A 931 22.86 19.86 4.91
CA MET A 931 22.21 19.68 6.21
C MET A 931 22.83 20.63 7.24
N PHE A 932 21.98 21.19 8.14
CA PHE A 932 22.39 22.09 9.20
C PHE A 932 21.64 21.89 10.51
#